data_455a6153aca641281becb8e470ce1d33
#
_entry.id   455a6153aca641281becb8e470ce1d33
#
_cell.length_a   1.000
_cell.length_b   1.000
_cell.length_c   1.000
_cell.angle_alpha   90.00
_cell.angle_beta   90.00
_cell.angle_gamma   90.00
#
_symmetry.space_group_name_H-M   'P 1'
#
loop_
_entity.id
_entity.type
_entity.pdbx_description
1 polymer ?
#
loop_
_entity_poly.entity_id
_entity_poly.type
_entity_poly.pdbx_seq_one_letter_code
_entity_poly.pdbx_strand_id
1 'polypeptide(L)'
;MYGTSTPRSTHCLPALAATVALGAGMLVTLTAPAAHAAAGANLPFTSVEAESATTTGTKIGPDFTQGTLASEASGRQAVRLASGQRVEFTAPRAANALNVAYTVPDGQSGTLDVYVNGTRLARTLTVTSKYSYVDTGWIAGAKTHHFYDNARLLLGQNVQAGDKIALVATNVQVTVDVADFEQVAPAAAQPAGSVSVTGKGADPTGQGDSTQAFRDAINAAQGGVVWIPPGDYRLTSALGGVQNVTLQGAGSWYSVVHSSSFVNQGSSAGNVHLKDFAVIGEVTERNDGSPDNFVNGSLGPGSSVSGMWIQHLKCGLWLTGDNDNLVVENNRILDTTADGLNLNGNAKGVRVRNNFLRNQGDDSLAMWSLYAPDTDSSFENNTISQPNLANGIAVYGGTDITVRGNLVSDTNALGSGIAISNQKFMDPFSPLAGTITVDGNTLVRAGALNPNWNHPMGALRVDSYDSAINATVHITDTTVTDSPYSAFEFVSGGGQGYPVKNVDVTGATVKNTGTVVVQAEAQGAATFRNVTATGVGAAGVYNCPYPNGSGSFAITDGGGNSGWTSTWSDCSTWPLPGQGNPDPDPNRNLAKGRPATATGSQDVYTPGKAVDGDANSYWESANNAFPQSLTVDLGSSQTVRRLVLKLPPSAAWGARTQTVAVLGSTDGTHYTTVAGAQGYRFDPASGNSATVALPSGTGLRWLRLTVTGNTGWPAGQFSEVEAYTAP
;
A
#
# COMPACT_ATOMS: atom_id res chain seq x y z
N MET A 1 71.72 9.46 32.12
CA MET A 1 72.15 8.08 32.45
C MET A 1 71.48 7.24 31.37
N TYR A 2 72.23 6.85 30.41
CA TYR A 2 72.62 5.50 29.96
C TYR A 2 71.44 4.56 29.73
N GLY A 3 71.25 3.87 28.64
CA GLY A 3 72.09 3.59 27.44
C GLY A 3 71.30 2.60 26.57
N THR A 4 71.44 2.74 25.28
CA THR A 4 72.06 1.85 24.29
C THR A 4 71.40 0.43 24.14
N SER A 5 71.08 -0.15 23.02
CA SER A 5 71.86 -0.28 21.79
C SER A 5 71.04 -0.97 20.67
N THR A 6 71.29 -0.58 19.45
CA THR A 6 71.14 -1.29 18.16
C THR A 6 72.09 -2.51 18.09
N PRO A 7 72.23 -3.35 16.95
CA PRO A 7 71.89 -3.09 15.54
C PRO A 7 71.66 -4.37 14.64
N ARG A 8 71.51 -4.06 13.32
CA ARG A 8 71.95 -4.78 12.07
C ARG A 8 71.04 -5.90 11.49
N SER A 9 70.96 -6.09 10.21
CA SER A 9 71.56 -5.58 8.96
C SER A 9 70.84 -6.13 7.75
N THR A 10 70.61 -5.31 6.74
CA THR A 10 71.08 -5.28 5.32
C THR A 10 70.78 -6.48 4.42
N HIS A 11 70.18 -6.22 3.27
CA HIS A 11 70.84 -6.27 1.97
C HIS A 11 70.00 -5.59 0.85
N CYS A 12 70.71 -4.99 -0.10
CA CYS A 12 70.29 -4.03 -1.14
C CYS A 12 70.08 -4.64 -2.52
N LEU A 13 69.18 -4.01 -3.29
CA LEU A 13 69.27 -3.51 -4.70
C LEU A 13 69.16 -4.51 -5.87
N PRO A 14 68.79 -4.06 -7.09
CA PRO A 14 68.61 -2.70 -7.59
C PRO A 14 67.34 -2.44 -8.43
N ALA A 15 67.16 -1.19 -8.78
CA ALA A 15 66.15 -0.50 -9.53
C ALA A 15 66.15 -0.79 -11.06
N LEU A 16 64.97 -0.71 -11.66
CA LEU A 16 64.84 -0.31 -13.07
C LEU A 16 63.78 0.80 -13.17
N ALA A 17 64.19 1.93 -13.66
CA ALA A 17 63.35 3.06 -13.93
C ALA A 17 62.58 2.88 -15.25
N ALA A 18 61.28 3.07 -15.22
CA ALA A 18 60.51 3.35 -16.45
C ALA A 18 59.64 4.58 -16.19
N THR A 19 59.95 5.65 -16.86
CA THR A 19 59.16 6.89 -16.98
C THR A 19 57.88 6.60 -17.72
N VAL A 20 56.72 6.86 -17.07
CA VAL A 20 55.44 6.99 -17.73
C VAL A 20 54.83 8.35 -17.36
N ALA A 21 54.44 9.06 -18.41
CA ALA A 21 53.87 10.41 -18.36
C ALA A 21 52.59 10.48 -17.55
N LEU A 22 52.46 11.48 -16.66
CA LEU A 22 51.22 11.84 -15.99
C LEU A 22 50.23 12.48 -16.99
N GLY A 23 49.19 11.74 -17.35
CA GLY A 23 47.96 12.31 -17.83
C GLY A 23 47.06 12.56 -16.60
N ALA A 24 46.72 13.82 -16.37
CA ALA A 24 45.76 14.21 -15.33
C ALA A 24 44.36 13.77 -15.73
N GLY A 25 43.96 12.53 -15.33
CA GLY A 25 42.59 12.09 -15.37
C GLY A 25 41.89 12.58 -14.09
N MET A 26 40.89 13.47 -14.23
CA MET A 26 39.93 13.74 -13.16
C MET A 26 39.25 12.44 -12.77
N LEU A 27 39.55 11.89 -11.60
CA LEU A 27 38.71 10.89 -10.96
C LEU A 27 37.43 11.59 -10.51
N VAL A 28 36.37 11.47 -11.31
CA VAL A 28 35.02 11.70 -10.81
C VAL A 28 34.72 10.52 -9.90
N THR A 29 34.83 10.73 -8.61
CA THR A 29 34.28 9.79 -7.63
C THR A 29 32.76 9.87 -7.73
N LEU A 30 32.16 8.95 -8.46
CA LEU A 30 30.73 8.67 -8.34
C LEU A 30 30.53 8.12 -6.92
N THR A 31 30.14 9.01 -6.00
CA THR A 31 29.57 8.55 -4.73
C THR A 31 28.28 7.82 -5.09
N ALA A 32 28.26 6.49 -4.90
CA ALA A 32 27.02 5.74 -4.95
C ALA A 32 26.05 6.41 -3.94
N PRO A 33 24.80 6.65 -4.33
CA PRO A 33 23.82 7.16 -3.38
C PRO A 33 23.77 6.20 -2.19
N ALA A 34 23.74 6.74 -0.97
CA ALA A 34 23.56 5.95 0.22
C ALA A 34 22.27 5.12 0.02
N ALA A 35 22.36 3.80 0.17
CA ALA A 35 21.18 2.96 0.14
C ALA A 35 20.27 3.40 1.30
N HIS A 36 19.13 4.00 1.00
CA HIS A 36 18.11 4.25 2.01
C HIS A 36 17.70 2.94 2.66
N ALA A 37 17.48 2.95 3.98
CA ALA A 37 16.85 1.83 4.66
C ALA A 37 15.48 1.56 3.99
N ALA A 38 15.03 0.31 4.00
CA ALA A 38 13.71 -0.01 3.47
C ALA A 38 12.64 0.83 4.19
N ALA A 39 11.73 1.43 3.41
CA ALA A 39 10.64 2.23 3.96
C ALA A 39 9.68 1.36 4.79
N GLY A 40 9.05 1.99 5.78
CA GLY A 40 8.10 1.35 6.68
C GLY A 40 8.65 0.99 8.04
N ALA A 41 7.77 0.51 8.90
CA ALA A 41 8.05 0.14 10.28
C ALA A 41 8.83 -1.17 10.38
N ASN A 42 9.67 -1.28 11.41
CA ASN A 42 10.27 -2.56 11.79
C ASN A 42 9.22 -3.39 12.55
N LEU A 43 8.45 -4.20 11.82
CA LEU A 43 7.33 -4.92 12.37
C LEU A 43 7.78 -6.19 13.12
N PRO A 44 7.16 -6.50 14.29
CA PRO A 44 7.45 -7.73 15.04
C PRO A 44 6.90 -8.99 14.38
N PHE A 45 6.13 -8.86 13.30
CA PHE A 45 5.47 -9.94 12.57
C PHE A 45 5.87 -9.97 11.10
N THR A 46 5.49 -11.04 10.41
CA THR A 46 5.59 -11.17 8.96
C THR A 46 4.21 -11.53 8.41
N SER A 47 3.72 -10.75 7.46
CA SER A 47 2.44 -10.97 6.79
C SER A 47 2.58 -11.99 5.66
N VAL A 48 1.55 -12.82 5.46
CA VAL A 48 1.42 -13.76 4.34
C VAL A 48 0.03 -13.60 3.76
N GLU A 49 -0.04 -13.26 2.47
CA GLU A 49 -1.30 -13.08 1.74
C GLU A 49 -2.01 -14.40 1.54
N ALA A 50 -3.34 -14.42 1.74
CA ALA A 50 -4.14 -15.64 1.65
C ALA A 50 -4.19 -16.20 0.23
N GLU A 51 -4.20 -15.35 -0.80
CA GLU A 51 -4.17 -15.79 -2.19
C GLU A 51 -2.83 -16.43 -2.59
N SER A 52 -1.75 -16.18 -1.87
CA SER A 52 -0.48 -16.88 -2.06
C SER A 52 -0.44 -18.26 -1.39
N ALA A 53 -1.37 -18.53 -0.47
CA ALA A 53 -1.43 -19.76 0.30
C ALA A 53 -2.18 -20.88 -0.46
N THR A 54 -2.08 -22.12 0.05
CA THR A 54 -2.85 -23.26 -0.46
C THR A 54 -4.30 -23.16 0.03
N THR A 55 -5.28 -23.28 -0.86
CA THR A 55 -6.69 -23.14 -0.46
C THR A 55 -7.61 -24.11 -1.18
N THR A 56 -8.72 -24.49 -0.48
CA THR A 56 -9.89 -25.14 -1.08
C THR A 56 -11.01 -24.13 -1.35
N GLY A 57 -10.80 -22.86 -0.99
CA GLY A 57 -11.70 -21.75 -1.26
C GLY A 57 -11.50 -21.15 -2.65
N THR A 58 -12.15 -20.03 -2.87
CA THR A 58 -12.07 -19.28 -4.13
C THR A 58 -11.22 -18.03 -3.94
N LYS A 59 -10.15 -17.87 -4.71
CA LYS A 59 -9.41 -16.61 -4.80
C LYS A 59 -10.29 -15.57 -5.51
N ILE A 60 -10.39 -14.38 -4.93
CA ILE A 60 -11.09 -13.23 -5.52
C ILE A 60 -10.05 -12.15 -5.84
N GLY A 61 -10.30 -11.39 -6.90
CA GLY A 61 -9.39 -10.37 -7.39
C GLY A 61 -8.31 -10.95 -8.34
N PRO A 62 -7.32 -10.12 -8.74
CA PRO A 62 -7.21 -8.69 -8.37
C PRO A 62 -8.35 -7.86 -8.94
N ASP A 63 -8.87 -6.91 -8.16
CA ASP A 63 -9.93 -6.01 -8.57
C ASP A 63 -9.68 -4.62 -7.98
N PHE A 64 -9.74 -3.59 -8.83
CA PHE A 64 -9.56 -2.18 -8.45
C PHE A 64 -10.88 -1.40 -8.46
N THR A 65 -12.01 -2.09 -8.68
CA THR A 65 -13.33 -1.47 -8.66
C THR A 65 -13.73 -1.14 -7.23
N GLN A 66 -13.82 0.13 -6.89
CA GLN A 66 -14.18 0.57 -5.54
C GLN A 66 -15.48 -0.08 -5.05
N GLY A 67 -15.52 -0.42 -3.76
CA GLY A 67 -16.65 -1.06 -3.11
C GLY A 67 -16.76 -2.56 -3.34
N THR A 68 -15.76 -3.21 -3.94
CA THR A 68 -15.69 -4.69 -4.00
C THR A 68 -14.80 -5.23 -2.89
N LEU A 69 -15.07 -6.43 -2.39
CA LEU A 69 -14.25 -7.05 -1.34
C LEU A 69 -12.80 -7.24 -1.77
N ALA A 70 -12.54 -7.51 -3.03
CA ALA A 70 -11.19 -7.68 -3.51
C ALA A 70 -10.44 -6.34 -3.58
N SER A 71 -11.12 -5.24 -3.95
CA SER A 71 -10.48 -3.92 -4.01
C SER A 71 -10.07 -3.37 -2.65
N GLU A 72 -10.66 -3.87 -1.59
CA GLU A 72 -10.39 -3.44 -0.21
C GLU A 72 -9.42 -4.37 0.53
N ALA A 73 -9.05 -5.48 -0.09
CA ALA A 73 -8.04 -6.39 0.41
C ALA A 73 -6.61 -5.88 0.12
N SER A 74 -5.67 -6.32 0.91
CA SER A 74 -4.23 -6.19 0.65
C SER A 74 -3.91 -6.80 -0.72
N GLY A 75 -3.07 -6.14 -1.52
CA GLY A 75 -2.78 -6.62 -2.88
C GLY A 75 -3.98 -6.68 -3.82
N ARG A 76 -5.15 -6.17 -3.41
CA ARG A 76 -6.42 -6.22 -4.17
C ARG A 76 -6.93 -7.64 -4.41
N GLN A 77 -6.59 -8.58 -3.53
CA GLN A 77 -6.93 -9.98 -3.65
C GLN A 77 -7.22 -10.59 -2.28
N ALA A 78 -8.04 -11.63 -2.24
CA ALA A 78 -8.33 -12.37 -1.01
C ALA A 78 -8.81 -13.80 -1.32
N VAL A 79 -9.05 -14.60 -0.29
CA VAL A 79 -9.60 -15.95 -0.42
C VAL A 79 -10.95 -16.06 0.27
N ARG A 80 -11.99 -16.36 -0.49
CA ARG A 80 -13.34 -16.63 0.04
C ARG A 80 -13.48 -18.10 0.39
N LEU A 81 -13.84 -18.38 1.63
CA LEU A 81 -14.05 -19.71 2.18
C LEU A 81 -15.54 -19.92 2.50
N ALA A 82 -16.18 -20.87 1.86
CA ALA A 82 -17.46 -21.40 2.34
C ALA A 82 -17.23 -22.27 3.60
N SER A 83 -18.30 -22.56 4.36
CA SER A 83 -18.21 -23.46 5.51
C SER A 83 -17.57 -24.80 5.13
N GLY A 84 -16.59 -25.26 5.91
CA GLY A 84 -15.77 -26.44 5.66
C GLY A 84 -14.57 -26.23 4.73
N GLN A 85 -14.47 -25.09 4.05
CA GLN A 85 -13.30 -24.76 3.23
C GLN A 85 -12.17 -24.15 4.07
N ARG A 86 -10.95 -24.23 3.55
CA ARG A 86 -9.74 -23.79 4.26
C ARG A 86 -8.79 -22.99 3.39
N VAL A 87 -7.99 -22.16 4.06
CA VAL A 87 -6.73 -21.60 3.55
C VAL A 87 -5.59 -22.08 4.45
N GLU A 88 -4.48 -22.53 3.87
CA GLU A 88 -3.34 -23.10 4.59
C GLU A 88 -2.07 -22.33 4.25
N PHE A 89 -1.59 -21.58 5.21
CA PHE A 89 -0.36 -20.81 5.15
C PHE A 89 0.85 -21.68 5.48
N THR A 90 1.99 -21.32 4.92
CA THR A 90 3.30 -21.79 5.39
C THR A 90 3.89 -20.71 6.28
N ALA A 91 4.16 -21.04 7.55
CA ALA A 91 4.73 -20.07 8.48
C ALA A 91 6.06 -19.51 7.94
N PRO A 92 6.21 -18.20 7.76
CA PRO A 92 7.41 -17.61 7.16
C PRO A 92 8.58 -17.55 8.16
N ARG A 93 8.27 -17.64 9.43
CA ARG A 93 9.21 -17.57 10.56
C ARG A 93 8.63 -18.30 11.76
N ALA A 94 9.43 -18.44 12.83
CA ALA A 94 8.90 -18.88 14.12
C ALA A 94 7.82 -17.90 14.61
N ALA A 95 6.72 -18.42 15.13
CA ALA A 95 5.60 -17.65 15.64
C ALA A 95 4.87 -18.41 16.76
N ASN A 96 4.16 -17.68 17.63
CA ASN A 96 3.26 -18.24 18.62
C ASN A 96 1.93 -17.48 18.68
N ALA A 97 1.76 -16.51 17.77
CA ALA A 97 0.57 -15.70 17.65
C ALA A 97 0.24 -15.41 16.17
N LEU A 98 -1.04 -15.25 15.89
CA LEU A 98 -1.58 -14.84 14.61
C LEU A 98 -2.50 -13.63 14.79
N ASN A 99 -2.45 -12.71 13.82
CA ASN A 99 -3.50 -11.75 13.54
C ASN A 99 -3.97 -11.98 12.11
N VAL A 100 -5.27 -12.08 11.88
CA VAL A 100 -5.86 -12.42 10.58
C VAL A 100 -6.80 -11.31 10.15
N ALA A 101 -6.56 -10.71 9.00
CA ALA A 101 -7.51 -9.80 8.36
C ALA A 101 -8.56 -10.63 7.61
N TYR A 102 -9.81 -10.35 7.89
CA TYR A 102 -10.94 -11.12 7.35
C TYR A 102 -12.18 -10.24 7.19
N THR A 103 -13.15 -10.74 6.43
CA THR A 103 -14.52 -10.20 6.42
C THR A 103 -15.53 -11.34 6.35
N VAL A 104 -16.72 -11.09 6.91
CA VAL A 104 -17.90 -11.98 6.82
C VAL A 104 -19.09 -11.18 6.30
N PRO A 105 -20.12 -11.82 5.72
CA PRO A 105 -21.31 -11.10 5.28
C PRO A 105 -21.97 -10.33 6.42
N ASP A 106 -22.57 -9.18 6.10
CA ASP A 106 -23.23 -8.30 7.06
C ASP A 106 -24.24 -9.02 7.95
N GLY A 107 -24.23 -8.66 9.23
CA GLY A 107 -25.08 -9.26 10.25
C GLY A 107 -24.68 -10.68 10.68
N GLN A 108 -23.57 -11.20 10.15
CA GLN A 108 -23.11 -12.56 10.49
C GLN A 108 -21.91 -12.56 11.43
N SER A 109 -21.76 -13.67 12.12
CA SER A 109 -20.60 -14.00 12.94
C SER A 109 -20.37 -15.49 12.95
N GLY A 110 -19.14 -15.92 13.24
CA GLY A 110 -18.76 -17.31 13.26
C GLY A 110 -17.37 -17.54 13.80
N THR A 111 -16.75 -18.64 13.39
CA THR A 111 -15.40 -18.99 13.82
C THR A 111 -14.57 -19.56 12.67
N LEU A 112 -13.26 -19.31 12.77
CA LEU A 112 -12.25 -20.04 12.03
C LEU A 112 -11.56 -21.02 12.98
N ASP A 113 -11.64 -22.31 12.68
CA ASP A 113 -10.82 -23.31 13.35
C ASP A 113 -9.37 -23.19 12.88
N VAL A 114 -8.45 -23.28 13.82
CA VAL A 114 -7.01 -23.15 13.54
C VAL A 114 -6.35 -24.52 13.68
N TYR A 115 -5.59 -24.92 12.67
CA TYR A 115 -4.81 -26.16 12.65
C TYR A 115 -3.34 -25.85 12.54
N VAL A 116 -2.51 -26.58 13.26
CA VAL A 116 -1.05 -26.55 13.16
C VAL A 116 -0.59 -27.94 12.71
N ASN A 117 0.05 -28.04 11.56
CA ASN A 117 0.52 -29.29 10.96
C ASN A 117 -0.57 -30.38 10.95
N GLY A 118 -1.80 -30.00 10.60
CA GLY A 118 -2.96 -30.89 10.53
C GLY A 118 -3.65 -31.17 11.89
N THR A 119 -3.11 -30.70 13.01
CA THR A 119 -3.72 -30.83 14.33
C THR A 119 -4.54 -29.60 14.69
N ARG A 120 -5.85 -29.78 14.96
CA ARG A 120 -6.76 -28.70 15.38
C ARG A 120 -6.39 -28.19 16.77
N LEU A 121 -6.29 -26.86 16.92
CA LEU A 121 -6.13 -26.23 18.23
C LEU A 121 -7.47 -26.23 19.00
N ALA A 122 -7.40 -26.18 20.33
CA ALA A 122 -8.58 -26.00 21.16
C ALA A 122 -9.17 -24.58 21.06
N ARG A 123 -8.36 -23.62 20.65
CA ARG A 123 -8.75 -22.20 20.45
C ARG A 123 -9.14 -21.96 19.01
N THR A 124 -10.10 -21.07 18.81
CA THR A 124 -10.59 -20.63 17.50
C THR A 124 -10.47 -19.11 17.38
N LEU A 125 -10.43 -18.60 16.17
CA LEU A 125 -10.62 -17.18 15.89
C LEU A 125 -12.12 -16.90 15.77
N THR A 126 -12.63 -15.95 16.54
CA THR A 126 -13.98 -15.43 16.36
C THR A 126 -13.96 -14.42 15.23
N VAL A 127 -14.91 -14.52 14.31
CA VAL A 127 -15.09 -13.61 13.17
C VAL A 127 -16.49 -13.02 13.22
N THR A 128 -16.62 -11.73 12.94
CA THR A 128 -17.88 -10.98 13.05
C THR A 128 -17.92 -9.83 12.07
N SER A 129 -19.11 -9.45 11.63
CA SER A 129 -19.34 -8.21 10.87
C SER A 129 -19.73 -7.02 11.76
N LYS A 130 -19.48 -7.09 13.07
CA LYS A 130 -19.91 -6.05 14.01
C LYS A 130 -19.17 -4.73 13.83
N TYR A 131 -17.92 -4.78 13.39
CA TYR A 131 -17.00 -3.65 13.33
C TYR A 131 -16.62 -3.30 11.89
N SER A 132 -15.81 -2.24 11.74
CA SER A 132 -15.22 -1.84 10.44
C SER A 132 -16.25 -1.38 9.40
N TYR A 133 -17.34 -0.77 9.84
CA TYR A 133 -18.24 -0.05 8.94
C TYR A 133 -17.73 1.36 8.70
N VAL A 134 -17.58 1.70 7.44
CA VAL A 134 -17.25 3.06 7.01
C VAL A 134 -18.52 3.88 6.83
N ASP A 135 -18.51 5.08 7.37
CA ASP A 135 -19.50 6.09 6.99
C ASP A 135 -19.21 6.57 5.57
N THR A 136 -20.09 6.21 4.66
CA THR A 136 -20.03 6.62 3.27
C THR A 136 -20.89 7.85 2.96
N GLY A 137 -21.40 8.55 4.00
CA GLY A 137 -22.13 9.81 3.82
C GLY A 137 -21.34 10.88 3.05
N TRP A 138 -20.03 10.79 3.04
CA TRP A 138 -19.10 11.63 2.28
C TRP A 138 -19.01 11.26 0.79
N ILE A 139 -19.44 10.08 0.41
CA ILE A 139 -19.38 9.57 -0.97
C ILE A 139 -20.79 9.55 -1.55
N ALA A 140 -21.05 10.41 -2.54
CA ALA A 140 -22.35 10.52 -3.17
C ALA A 140 -22.82 9.18 -3.75
N GLY A 141 -23.99 8.72 -3.29
CA GLY A 141 -24.60 7.47 -3.75
C GLY A 141 -24.02 6.19 -3.20
N ALA A 142 -22.96 6.24 -2.39
CA ALA A 142 -22.42 5.08 -1.72
C ALA A 142 -23.29 4.65 -0.53
N LYS A 143 -23.10 3.42 -0.08
CA LYS A 143 -23.75 2.87 1.10
C LYS A 143 -22.70 2.48 2.11
N THR A 144 -22.98 2.68 3.39
CA THR A 144 -22.17 2.12 4.46
C THR A 144 -21.97 0.63 4.21
N HIS A 145 -20.73 0.19 4.19
CA HIS A 145 -20.39 -1.20 3.99
C HIS A 145 -19.30 -1.64 4.96
N HIS A 146 -19.22 -2.93 5.18
CA HIS A 146 -18.29 -3.57 6.08
C HIS A 146 -16.98 -3.86 5.36
N PHE A 147 -15.86 -3.41 5.94
CA PHE A 147 -14.52 -3.74 5.47
C PHE A 147 -13.97 -5.01 6.10
N TYR A 148 -12.67 -5.26 5.83
CA TYR A 148 -11.93 -6.26 6.56
C TYR A 148 -11.73 -5.82 8.01
N ASP A 149 -11.88 -6.77 8.92
CA ASP A 149 -11.62 -6.66 10.35
C ASP A 149 -10.41 -7.51 10.71
N ASN A 150 -9.83 -7.34 11.88
CA ASN A 150 -8.68 -8.10 12.35
C ASN A 150 -9.05 -8.93 13.58
N ALA A 151 -8.76 -10.23 13.54
CA ALA A 151 -8.92 -11.16 14.67
C ALA A 151 -7.56 -11.73 15.07
N ARG A 152 -7.27 -11.76 16.37
CA ARG A 152 -5.97 -12.18 16.92
C ARG A 152 -6.08 -13.40 17.81
N LEU A 153 -5.05 -14.25 17.79
CA LEU A 153 -5.00 -15.48 18.57
C LEU A 153 -3.57 -15.79 19.01
N LEU A 154 -3.37 -16.02 20.32
CA LEU A 154 -2.20 -16.75 20.83
C LEU A 154 -2.38 -18.24 20.57
N LEU A 155 -1.48 -18.86 19.81
CA LEU A 155 -1.59 -20.28 19.41
C LEU A 155 -1.48 -21.26 20.58
N GLY A 156 -0.90 -20.82 21.70
CA GLY A 156 -0.64 -21.68 22.86
C GLY A 156 0.55 -22.64 22.66
N GLN A 157 1.20 -22.58 21.53
CA GLN A 157 2.41 -23.32 21.18
C GLN A 157 3.25 -22.52 20.18
N ASN A 158 4.54 -22.86 20.08
CA ASN A 158 5.40 -22.29 19.05
C ASN A 158 5.28 -23.09 17.75
N VAL A 159 5.24 -22.38 16.63
CA VAL A 159 5.41 -22.94 15.28
C VAL A 159 6.77 -22.48 14.76
N GLN A 160 7.35 -23.27 13.85
CA GLN A 160 8.63 -22.99 13.21
C GLN A 160 8.40 -22.50 11.77
N ALA A 161 9.42 -21.87 11.17
CA ALA A 161 9.39 -21.60 9.74
C ALA A 161 9.16 -22.91 8.95
N GLY A 162 8.20 -22.87 8.01
CA GLY A 162 7.81 -24.04 7.22
C GLY A 162 6.63 -24.83 7.76
N ASP A 163 6.23 -24.66 9.03
CA ASP A 163 5.02 -25.30 9.59
C ASP A 163 3.76 -24.83 8.85
N LYS A 164 2.75 -25.70 8.80
CA LYS A 164 1.49 -25.44 8.12
C LYS A 164 0.44 -24.96 9.11
N ILE A 165 -0.11 -23.79 8.84
CA ILE A 165 -1.20 -23.21 9.63
C ILE A 165 -2.43 -23.10 8.74
N ALA A 166 -3.46 -23.91 9.02
CA ALA A 166 -4.71 -23.84 8.28
C ALA A 166 -5.80 -23.15 9.07
N LEU A 167 -6.52 -22.28 8.40
CA LEU A 167 -7.76 -21.64 8.88
C LEU A 167 -8.93 -22.29 8.16
N VAL A 168 -9.89 -22.82 8.91
CA VAL A 168 -11.07 -23.51 8.38
C VAL A 168 -12.32 -22.76 8.78
N ALA A 169 -13.11 -22.30 7.81
CA ALA A 169 -14.41 -21.68 8.07
C ALA A 169 -15.40 -22.74 8.57
N THR A 170 -16.04 -22.53 9.72
CA THR A 170 -16.89 -23.58 10.33
C THR A 170 -18.37 -23.40 10.04
N ASN A 171 -18.93 -22.25 10.31
CA ASN A 171 -20.39 -22.04 10.32
C ASN A 171 -20.83 -20.75 9.58
N VAL A 172 -19.90 -20.04 8.96
CA VAL A 172 -20.15 -18.83 8.18
C VAL A 172 -19.19 -18.79 7.00
N GLN A 173 -19.57 -18.10 5.91
CA GLN A 173 -18.64 -17.76 4.86
C GLN A 173 -17.65 -16.72 5.39
N VAL A 174 -16.34 -16.95 5.20
CA VAL A 174 -15.29 -16.01 5.59
C VAL A 174 -14.44 -15.68 4.36
N THR A 175 -14.18 -14.41 4.14
CA THR A 175 -13.13 -13.99 3.20
C THR A 175 -11.89 -13.63 4.02
N VAL A 176 -10.77 -14.31 3.77
CA VAL A 176 -9.49 -14.09 4.44
C VAL A 176 -8.57 -13.34 3.49
N ASP A 177 -7.99 -12.26 3.98
CA ASP A 177 -7.06 -11.41 3.25
C ASP A 177 -5.61 -11.78 3.58
N VAL A 178 -5.14 -11.48 4.76
CA VAL A 178 -3.75 -11.64 5.17
C VAL A 178 -3.65 -12.20 6.58
N ALA A 179 -2.59 -12.98 6.85
CA ALA A 179 -2.26 -13.46 8.18
C ALA A 179 -0.88 -12.96 8.62
N ASP A 180 -0.82 -12.28 9.77
CA ASP A 180 0.40 -11.81 10.39
C ASP A 180 0.92 -12.84 11.39
N PHE A 181 2.13 -13.33 11.19
CA PHE A 181 2.83 -14.32 12.03
C PHE A 181 3.79 -13.63 12.97
N GLU A 182 3.56 -13.73 14.28
CA GLU A 182 4.35 -13.07 15.29
C GLU A 182 4.92 -14.03 16.32
N GLN A 183 6.18 -13.79 16.73
CA GLN A 183 6.78 -14.43 17.90
C GLN A 183 6.65 -13.46 19.08
N VAL A 184 5.61 -13.65 19.89
CA VAL A 184 5.32 -12.83 21.06
C VAL A 184 6.18 -13.30 22.23
N ALA A 185 6.86 -12.36 22.89
CA ALA A 185 7.58 -12.65 24.12
C ALA A 185 6.60 -13.06 25.26
N PRO A 186 7.05 -13.79 26.29
CA PRO A 186 6.24 -14.03 27.48
C PRO A 186 5.75 -12.73 28.13
N ALA A 187 4.61 -12.79 28.83
CA ALA A 187 4.09 -11.64 29.56
C ALA A 187 5.15 -11.06 30.50
N ALA A 188 5.31 -9.73 30.46
CA ALA A 188 6.26 -9.05 31.31
C ALA A 188 5.88 -9.17 32.79
N ALA A 189 6.87 -9.16 33.66
CA ALA A 189 6.66 -9.15 35.11
C ALA A 189 6.32 -7.73 35.59
N GLN A 190 5.58 -7.64 36.69
CA GLN A 190 5.24 -6.36 37.32
C GLN A 190 6.52 -5.59 37.72
N PRO A 191 6.69 -4.32 37.32
CA PRO A 191 7.82 -3.49 37.75
C PRO A 191 7.82 -3.25 39.25
N ALA A 192 9.00 -3.30 39.85
CA ALA A 192 9.17 -3.03 41.29
C ALA A 192 8.66 -1.61 41.63
N GLY A 193 7.91 -1.50 42.70
CA GLY A 193 7.36 -0.22 43.15
C GLY A 193 6.13 0.26 42.38
N SER A 194 5.67 -0.47 41.39
CA SER A 194 4.46 -0.11 40.63
C SER A 194 3.18 -0.39 41.44
N VAL A 195 2.13 0.37 41.13
CA VAL A 195 0.79 0.18 41.69
C VAL A 195 -0.04 -0.65 40.75
N SER A 196 -0.41 -1.88 41.12
CA SER A 196 -1.28 -2.74 40.27
C SER A 196 -2.74 -2.29 40.31
N VAL A 197 -3.40 -2.25 39.14
CA VAL A 197 -4.84 -1.98 39.05
C VAL A 197 -5.66 -3.04 39.75
N THR A 198 -5.24 -4.32 39.74
CA THR A 198 -5.89 -5.41 40.49
C THR A 198 -5.75 -5.24 42.00
N GLY A 199 -4.65 -4.65 42.47
CA GLY A 199 -4.46 -4.25 43.87
C GLY A 199 -5.41 -3.11 44.31
N LYS A 200 -6.09 -2.46 43.37
CA LYS A 200 -7.13 -1.45 43.58
C LYS A 200 -8.54 -1.99 43.28
N GLY A 201 -8.68 -3.26 43.00
CA GLY A 201 -9.97 -3.90 42.79
C GLY A 201 -10.39 -4.00 41.31
N ALA A 202 -9.49 -3.77 40.34
CA ALA A 202 -9.80 -4.04 38.94
C ALA A 202 -10.08 -5.53 38.71
N ASP A 203 -11.10 -5.84 37.93
CA ASP A 203 -11.53 -7.19 37.57
C ASP A 203 -10.81 -7.66 36.29
N PRO A 204 -9.87 -8.62 36.37
CA PRO A 204 -9.12 -9.11 35.21
C PRO A 204 -9.91 -10.09 34.34
N THR A 205 -11.19 -10.33 34.63
CA THR A 205 -12.08 -11.20 33.82
C THR A 205 -12.91 -10.41 32.81
N GLY A 206 -12.87 -9.07 32.88
CA GLY A 206 -13.63 -8.17 31.99
C GLY A 206 -15.15 -8.13 32.26
N GLN A 207 -15.62 -8.81 33.32
CA GLN A 207 -17.06 -8.83 33.66
C GLN A 207 -17.49 -7.59 34.43
N GLY A 208 -16.65 -7.10 35.33
CA GLY A 208 -16.90 -5.93 36.17
C GLY A 208 -16.31 -4.65 35.60
N ASP A 209 -16.90 -3.49 35.96
CA ASP A 209 -16.34 -2.19 35.64
C ASP A 209 -15.08 -1.92 36.50
N SER A 210 -13.96 -1.74 35.86
CA SER A 210 -12.66 -1.46 36.48
C SER A 210 -12.29 0.02 36.46
N THR A 211 -13.15 0.92 35.97
CA THR A 211 -12.82 2.33 35.76
C THR A 211 -12.31 3.01 37.02
N GLN A 212 -13.01 2.80 38.17
CA GLN A 212 -12.60 3.42 39.42
C GLN A 212 -11.28 2.86 39.94
N ALA A 213 -11.03 1.55 39.78
CA ALA A 213 -9.78 0.92 40.18
C ALA A 213 -8.56 1.48 39.40
N PHE A 214 -8.74 1.77 38.09
CA PHE A 214 -7.69 2.44 37.30
C PHE A 214 -7.44 3.87 37.82
N ARG A 215 -8.47 4.65 38.11
CA ARG A 215 -8.35 5.99 38.70
C ARG A 215 -7.62 5.96 40.06
N ASP A 216 -7.98 5.03 40.91
CA ASP A 216 -7.36 4.85 42.23
C ASP A 216 -5.91 4.42 42.10
N ALA A 217 -5.56 3.59 41.11
CA ALA A 217 -4.18 3.21 40.84
C ALA A 217 -3.35 4.41 40.33
N ILE A 218 -3.89 5.21 39.42
CA ILE A 218 -3.24 6.43 38.92
C ILE A 218 -2.96 7.40 40.07
N ASN A 219 -3.99 7.66 40.90
CA ASN A 219 -3.82 8.55 42.07
C ASN A 219 -2.79 8.02 43.08
N ALA A 220 -2.76 6.71 43.28
CA ALA A 220 -1.83 6.09 44.24
C ALA A 220 -0.39 6.01 43.69
N ALA A 221 -0.19 6.02 42.39
CA ALA A 221 1.14 5.92 41.77
C ALA A 221 1.98 7.20 41.96
N GLN A 222 1.34 8.35 42.18
CA GLN A 222 2.03 9.64 42.51
C GLN A 222 3.20 9.96 41.56
N GLY A 223 3.02 9.81 40.26
CA GLY A 223 4.07 10.00 39.25
C GLY A 223 4.86 8.74 38.90
N GLY A 224 4.56 7.62 39.53
CA GLY A 224 5.19 6.33 39.28
C GLY A 224 4.44 5.50 38.22
N VAL A 225 4.64 4.18 38.27
CA VAL A 225 4.08 3.23 37.33
C VAL A 225 2.78 2.62 37.86
N VAL A 226 1.73 2.72 37.07
CA VAL A 226 0.50 1.91 37.19
C VAL A 226 0.69 0.65 36.35
N TRP A 227 0.61 -0.50 36.99
CA TRP A 227 0.75 -1.81 36.37
C TRP A 227 -0.58 -2.41 36.02
N ILE A 228 -0.75 -2.85 34.77
CA ILE A 228 -1.91 -3.56 34.27
C ILE A 228 -1.49 -5.01 34.06
N PRO A 229 -1.79 -5.94 35.00
CA PRO A 229 -1.46 -7.36 34.87
C PRO A 229 -2.08 -8.01 33.63
N PRO A 230 -1.65 -9.24 33.24
CA PRO A 230 -2.37 -10.01 32.26
C PRO A 230 -3.84 -10.21 32.65
N GLY A 231 -4.76 -10.00 31.70
CA GLY A 231 -6.22 -10.10 31.91
C GLY A 231 -6.98 -9.19 30.96
N ASP A 232 -8.30 -9.34 30.99
CA ASP A 232 -9.26 -8.50 30.30
C ASP A 232 -9.90 -7.55 31.33
N TYR A 233 -9.89 -6.27 31.04
CA TYR A 233 -10.41 -5.22 31.94
C TYR A 233 -11.47 -4.40 31.19
N ARG A 234 -12.58 -4.12 31.83
CA ARG A 234 -13.62 -3.28 31.25
C ARG A 234 -13.65 -1.91 31.91
N LEU A 235 -13.57 -0.84 31.12
CA LEU A 235 -13.78 0.53 31.56
C LEU A 235 -15.07 1.06 30.91
N THR A 236 -16.04 1.44 31.72
CA THR A 236 -17.32 1.97 31.24
C THR A 236 -17.31 3.48 31.05
N SER A 237 -16.24 4.14 31.45
CA SER A 237 -16.02 5.58 31.18
C SER A 237 -14.54 5.89 31.06
N ALA A 238 -14.24 6.94 30.28
CA ALA A 238 -12.89 7.39 30.02
C ALA A 238 -12.15 7.85 31.30
N LEU A 239 -10.84 7.72 31.27
CA LEU A 239 -9.94 8.32 32.25
C LEU A 239 -9.78 9.81 31.91
N GLY A 240 -9.83 10.66 32.93
CA GLY A 240 -9.55 12.09 32.85
C GLY A 240 -8.56 12.52 33.93
N GLY A 241 -7.92 13.67 33.75
CA GLY A 241 -6.92 14.19 34.69
C GLY A 241 -5.63 13.35 34.71
N VAL A 242 -5.34 12.61 33.64
CA VAL A 242 -4.14 11.78 33.51
C VAL A 242 -2.93 12.67 33.26
N GLN A 243 -1.99 12.67 34.19
CA GLN A 243 -0.77 13.45 34.12
C GLN A 243 0.33 12.83 34.98
N ASN A 244 1.57 13.04 34.62
CA ASN A 244 2.75 12.58 35.36
C ASN A 244 2.62 11.13 35.84
N VAL A 245 2.39 10.20 34.92
CA VAL A 245 2.18 8.77 35.23
C VAL A 245 2.56 7.90 34.04
N THR A 246 3.07 6.72 34.36
CA THR A 246 3.23 5.63 33.36
C THR A 246 2.16 4.56 33.57
N LEU A 247 1.31 4.31 32.59
CA LEU A 247 0.44 3.14 32.52
C LEU A 247 1.14 2.07 31.69
N GLN A 248 1.46 0.93 32.30
CA GLN A 248 2.22 -0.14 31.66
C GLN A 248 1.50 -1.49 31.79
N GLY A 249 1.32 -2.17 30.66
CA GLY A 249 0.81 -3.54 30.62
C GLY A 249 1.90 -4.61 30.59
N ALA A 250 1.49 -5.85 30.67
CA ALA A 250 2.36 -7.02 30.56
C ALA A 250 2.70 -7.38 29.09
N GLY A 251 2.29 -6.57 28.16
CA GLY A 251 2.37 -6.74 26.72
C GLY A 251 0.97 -6.63 26.10
N SER A 252 0.90 -6.08 24.89
CA SER A 252 -0.39 -5.83 24.21
C SER A 252 -1.17 -7.11 23.85
N TRP A 253 -0.55 -8.27 23.92
CA TRP A 253 -1.21 -9.58 23.76
C TRP A 253 -1.79 -10.12 25.06
N TYR A 254 -1.47 -9.55 26.21
CA TYR A 254 -1.77 -10.09 27.53
C TYR A 254 -2.64 -9.17 28.38
N SER A 255 -2.37 -7.88 28.39
CA SER A 255 -3.16 -6.88 29.14
C SER A 255 -4.09 -6.19 28.17
N VAL A 256 -5.38 -6.48 28.26
CA VAL A 256 -6.43 -6.00 27.34
C VAL A 256 -7.41 -5.14 28.10
N VAL A 257 -7.61 -3.92 27.66
CA VAL A 257 -8.61 -3.00 28.21
C VAL A 257 -9.72 -2.81 27.15
N HIS A 258 -10.94 -3.15 27.52
CA HIS A 258 -12.13 -2.91 26.71
C HIS A 258 -12.71 -1.54 27.08
N SER A 259 -12.63 -0.57 26.14
CA SER A 259 -13.13 0.79 26.37
C SER A 259 -13.32 1.51 25.03
N SER A 260 -14.48 2.08 24.80
CA SER A 260 -14.74 2.92 23.62
C SER A 260 -14.10 4.31 23.70
N SER A 261 -13.69 4.77 24.91
CA SER A 261 -12.93 6.00 25.11
C SER A 261 -11.98 5.80 26.29
N PHE A 262 -10.65 5.74 26.02
CA PHE A 262 -9.71 5.39 27.07
C PHE A 262 -9.23 6.61 27.86
N VAL A 263 -8.66 7.64 27.19
CA VAL A 263 -8.34 8.94 27.79
C VAL A 263 -9.16 10.02 27.10
N ASN A 264 -9.88 10.83 27.90
CA ASN A 264 -10.62 11.99 27.40
C ASN A 264 -10.39 13.19 28.32
N GLN A 265 -9.60 14.15 27.84
CA GLN A 265 -9.23 15.34 28.62
C GLN A 265 -8.76 16.49 27.74
N GLY A 266 -9.15 17.73 28.08
CA GLY A 266 -8.79 18.94 27.32
C GLY A 266 -7.34 19.39 27.50
N SER A 267 -6.72 19.08 28.65
CA SER A 267 -5.34 19.47 28.96
C SER A 267 -4.68 18.47 29.92
N SER A 268 -3.35 18.45 29.90
CA SER A 268 -2.53 17.65 30.81
C SER A 268 -1.25 18.42 31.15
N ALA A 269 -0.73 18.26 32.37
CA ALA A 269 0.61 18.76 32.70
C ALA A 269 1.74 17.98 32.01
N GLY A 270 1.41 16.91 31.30
CA GLY A 270 2.37 16.10 30.56
C GLY A 270 2.99 14.95 31.33
N ASN A 271 4.08 14.41 30.77
CA ASN A 271 4.80 13.27 31.29
C ASN A 271 3.88 12.04 31.51
N VAL A 272 3.04 11.76 30.51
CA VAL A 272 2.13 10.60 30.47
C VAL A 272 2.72 9.56 29.54
N HIS A 273 2.95 8.36 30.04
CA HIS A 273 3.47 7.26 29.22
C HIS A 273 2.48 6.10 29.21
N LEU A 274 1.92 5.80 28.02
CA LEU A 274 1.00 4.69 27.79
C LEU A 274 1.75 3.61 27.03
N LYS A 275 1.92 2.41 27.61
CA LYS A 275 2.76 1.41 26.95
C LYS A 275 2.41 -0.04 27.23
N ASP A 276 2.62 -0.87 26.24
CA ASP A 276 2.64 -2.33 26.33
C ASP A 276 1.30 -2.96 26.77
N PHE A 277 0.16 -2.41 26.35
CA PHE A 277 -1.16 -3.03 26.56
C PHE A 277 -2.07 -2.82 25.31
N ALA A 278 -3.21 -3.46 25.29
CA ALA A 278 -4.21 -3.27 24.25
C ALA A 278 -5.40 -2.45 24.77
N VAL A 279 -5.95 -1.61 23.89
CA VAL A 279 -7.28 -1.02 24.06
C VAL A 279 -8.14 -1.44 22.89
N ILE A 280 -9.18 -2.20 23.19
CA ILE A 280 -10.15 -2.70 22.22
C ILE A 280 -11.48 -1.99 22.50
N GLY A 281 -11.91 -1.18 21.56
CA GLY A 281 -13.17 -0.47 21.60
C GLY A 281 -14.36 -1.35 21.18
N GLU A 282 -15.53 -0.75 21.23
CA GLU A 282 -16.79 -1.36 20.76
C GLU A 282 -17.51 -0.41 19.77
N VAL A 283 -16.76 0.45 19.09
CA VAL A 283 -17.32 1.39 18.10
C VAL A 283 -17.65 0.62 16.82
N THR A 284 -18.91 0.64 16.44
CA THR A 284 -19.43 -0.09 15.27
C THR A 284 -19.72 0.82 14.08
N GLU A 285 -19.93 2.11 14.34
CA GLU A 285 -20.25 3.12 13.33
C GLU A 285 -19.54 4.43 13.66
N ARG A 286 -19.18 5.19 12.63
CA ARG A 286 -18.56 6.50 12.78
C ARG A 286 -19.57 7.51 13.35
N ASN A 287 -19.19 8.21 14.40
CA ASN A 287 -19.88 9.36 14.93
C ASN A 287 -18.88 10.46 15.28
N ASP A 288 -18.74 11.44 14.40
CA ASP A 288 -17.73 12.51 14.56
C ASP A 288 -17.93 13.36 15.82
N GLY A 289 -19.15 13.43 16.33
CA GLY A 289 -19.47 14.11 17.59
C GLY A 289 -19.09 13.34 18.86
N SER A 290 -18.71 12.06 18.77
CA SER A 290 -18.39 11.25 19.95
C SER A 290 -16.90 11.36 20.33
N PRO A 291 -16.54 11.23 21.63
CA PRO A 291 -15.15 11.18 22.08
C PRO A 291 -14.56 9.76 22.06
N ASP A 292 -15.12 8.85 21.26
CA ASP A 292 -14.79 7.42 21.26
C ASP A 292 -13.42 7.12 20.63
N ASN A 293 -12.37 7.65 21.23
CA ASN A 293 -11.00 7.58 20.80
C ASN A 293 -10.14 6.90 21.87
N PHE A 294 -9.01 6.31 21.48
CA PHE A 294 -8.02 5.85 22.47
C PHE A 294 -7.52 7.04 23.30
N VAL A 295 -7.12 8.12 22.65
CA VAL A 295 -6.85 9.41 23.28
C VAL A 295 -7.67 10.47 22.58
N ASN A 296 -8.50 11.21 23.35
CA ASN A 296 -9.24 12.39 22.91
C ASN A 296 -8.75 13.59 23.70
N GLY A 297 -7.97 14.49 23.06
CA GLY A 297 -7.42 15.69 23.68
C GLY A 297 -5.92 15.67 23.88
N SER A 298 -5.43 16.09 25.06
CA SER A 298 -4.00 16.28 25.31
C SER A 298 -3.46 15.25 26.30
N LEU A 299 -2.29 14.68 25.97
CA LEU A 299 -1.46 13.96 26.94
C LEU A 299 -0.43 14.90 27.60
N GLY A 300 -0.27 16.12 27.05
CA GLY A 300 0.68 17.13 27.53
C GLY A 300 2.12 16.89 27.09
N PRO A 301 3.00 17.86 27.36
CA PRO A 301 4.37 17.84 26.88
C PRO A 301 5.19 16.66 27.42
N GLY A 302 6.12 16.16 26.60
CA GLY A 302 7.05 15.11 26.97
C GLY A 302 6.43 13.72 27.18
N SER A 303 5.22 13.50 26.68
CA SER A 303 4.47 12.26 26.82
C SER A 303 4.85 11.23 25.74
N SER A 304 4.46 9.96 25.94
CA SER A 304 4.66 8.91 24.94
C SER A 304 3.56 7.85 24.90
N VAL A 305 3.36 7.29 23.71
CA VAL A 305 2.48 6.14 23.46
C VAL A 305 3.29 5.09 22.69
N SER A 306 3.52 3.90 23.30
CA SER A 306 4.40 2.91 22.69
C SER A 306 3.98 1.47 22.96
N GLY A 307 4.19 0.57 21.98
CA GLY A 307 3.89 -0.86 22.11
C GLY A 307 2.41 -1.19 22.31
N MET A 308 1.53 -0.29 21.93
CA MET A 308 0.09 -0.43 22.09
C MET A 308 -0.54 -1.24 20.95
N TRP A 309 -1.66 -1.90 21.27
CA TRP A 309 -2.63 -2.41 20.30
C TRP A 309 -3.94 -1.64 20.47
N ILE A 310 -4.30 -0.84 19.49
CA ILE A 310 -5.46 0.05 19.50
C ILE A 310 -6.38 -0.40 18.36
N GLN A 311 -7.64 -0.77 18.67
CA GLN A 311 -8.55 -1.35 17.69
C GLN A 311 -10.01 -1.07 18.01
N HIS A 312 -10.89 -1.01 16.99
CA HIS A 312 -12.35 -0.83 17.11
C HIS A 312 -12.76 0.44 17.83
N LEU A 313 -12.09 1.54 17.53
CA LEU A 313 -12.39 2.88 18.03
C LEU A 313 -12.81 3.79 16.89
N LYS A 314 -13.34 4.97 17.19
CA LYS A 314 -13.58 5.98 16.16
C LYS A 314 -12.24 6.46 15.62
N CYS A 315 -11.38 7.02 16.48
CA CYS A 315 -10.00 7.33 16.14
C CYS A 315 -9.04 6.62 17.11
N GLY A 316 -7.85 6.33 16.63
CA GLY A 316 -6.76 5.96 17.52
C GLY A 316 -6.45 7.14 18.44
N LEU A 317 -5.79 8.18 17.95
CA LEU A 317 -5.43 9.36 18.72
C LEU A 317 -5.98 10.62 18.03
N TRP A 318 -6.87 11.33 18.69
CA TRP A 318 -7.34 12.66 18.30
C TRP A 318 -6.72 13.69 19.26
N LEU A 319 -5.55 14.22 18.85
CA LEU A 319 -4.70 15.01 19.72
C LEU A 319 -4.95 16.50 19.53
N THR A 320 -5.51 17.14 20.53
CA THR A 320 -5.77 18.57 20.56
C THR A 320 -4.98 19.24 21.70
N GLY A 321 -4.73 20.52 21.58
CA GLY A 321 -4.04 21.29 22.62
C GLY A 321 -2.55 20.98 22.69
N ASP A 322 -1.96 21.16 23.90
CA ASP A 322 -0.53 21.04 24.11
C ASP A 322 -0.07 19.57 24.17
N ASN A 323 0.69 19.15 23.16
CA ASN A 323 1.31 17.82 23.09
C ASN A 323 2.80 17.93 22.69
N ASP A 324 3.48 18.99 23.11
CA ASP A 324 4.85 19.27 22.73
C ASP A 324 5.80 18.09 23.03
N ASN A 325 6.59 17.71 22.00
CA ASN A 325 7.55 16.61 22.08
C ASN A 325 6.92 15.23 22.40
N LEU A 326 5.64 15.03 22.10
CA LEU A 326 5.00 13.71 22.18
C LEU A 326 5.68 12.71 21.23
N VAL A 327 5.92 11.48 21.70
CA VAL A 327 6.42 10.37 20.88
C VAL A 327 5.35 9.29 20.81
N VAL A 328 4.95 8.92 19.58
CA VAL A 328 4.02 7.81 19.30
C VAL A 328 4.75 6.78 18.46
N GLU A 329 5.11 5.63 19.05
CA GLU A 329 5.97 4.67 18.34
C GLU A 329 5.67 3.21 18.64
N ASN A 330 5.96 2.34 17.68
CA ASN A 330 5.85 0.89 17.81
C ASN A 330 4.42 0.41 18.16
N ASN A 331 3.41 1.14 17.75
CA ASN A 331 2.00 0.81 17.99
C ASN A 331 1.38 0.09 16.80
N ARG A 332 0.30 -0.66 17.05
CA ARG A 332 -0.69 -1.10 16.07
C ARG A 332 -1.97 -0.31 16.27
N ILE A 333 -2.44 0.33 15.21
CA ILE A 333 -3.72 1.05 15.18
C ILE A 333 -4.54 0.42 14.06
N LEU A 334 -5.60 -0.29 14.41
CA LEU A 334 -6.35 -1.13 13.50
C LEU A 334 -7.84 -0.79 13.54
N ASP A 335 -8.50 -0.91 12.38
CA ASP A 335 -9.96 -0.95 12.28
C ASP A 335 -10.64 0.24 12.98
N THR A 336 -10.12 1.45 12.75
CA THR A 336 -10.77 2.69 13.23
C THR A 336 -11.82 3.14 12.23
N THR A 337 -12.96 3.69 12.71
CA THR A 337 -14.01 4.18 11.82
C THR A 337 -13.77 5.60 11.29
N ALA A 338 -12.73 6.28 11.80
CA ALA A 338 -12.17 7.53 11.30
C ALA A 338 -10.64 7.46 11.33
N ASP A 339 -9.94 8.55 11.69
CA ASP A 339 -8.48 8.63 11.65
C ASP A 339 -7.76 7.56 12.49
N GLY A 340 -6.59 7.17 12.04
CA GLY A 340 -5.67 6.42 12.89
C GLY A 340 -5.06 7.33 13.96
N LEU A 341 -4.48 8.45 13.55
CA LEU A 341 -3.95 9.50 14.42
C LEU A 341 -4.11 10.86 13.74
N ASN A 342 -4.59 11.86 14.48
CA ASN A 342 -4.69 13.24 14.01
C ASN A 342 -4.04 14.20 15.05
N LEU A 343 -3.03 14.95 14.60
CA LEU A 343 -2.50 16.11 15.31
C LEU A 343 -3.39 17.30 14.94
N ASN A 344 -4.26 17.69 15.85
CA ASN A 344 -5.30 18.68 15.59
C ASN A 344 -4.90 20.07 16.10
N GLY A 345 -3.83 20.59 15.53
CA GLY A 345 -3.28 21.91 15.79
C GLY A 345 -2.45 22.05 17.07
N ASN A 346 -1.49 22.98 17.04
CA ASN A 346 -0.55 23.30 18.12
C ASN A 346 0.39 22.17 18.55
N ALA A 347 0.61 21.16 17.69
CA ALA A 347 1.60 20.13 17.96
C ALA A 347 3.00 20.64 17.62
N LYS A 348 3.96 20.56 18.56
CA LYS A 348 5.33 20.99 18.35
C LYS A 348 6.31 19.87 18.68
N GLY A 349 7.19 19.56 17.72
CA GLY A 349 8.22 18.54 17.93
C GLY A 349 7.66 17.13 18.11
N VAL A 350 6.43 16.85 17.68
CA VAL A 350 5.82 15.53 17.79
C VAL A 350 6.47 14.56 16.81
N ARG A 351 6.74 13.34 17.27
CA ARG A 351 7.35 12.27 16.47
C ARG A 351 6.43 11.04 16.47
N VAL A 352 5.83 10.75 15.30
CA VAL A 352 5.00 9.54 15.09
C VAL A 352 5.79 8.60 14.20
N ARG A 353 6.32 7.52 14.78
CA ARG A 353 7.27 6.67 14.07
C ARG A 353 7.13 5.18 14.34
N ASN A 354 7.51 4.40 13.35
CA ASN A 354 7.57 2.93 13.45
C ASN A 354 6.24 2.30 13.90
N ASN A 355 5.11 2.89 13.51
CA ASN A 355 3.78 2.36 13.80
C ASN A 355 3.26 1.53 12.61
N PHE A 356 2.38 0.59 12.89
CA PHE A 356 1.61 -0.15 11.91
C PHE A 356 0.14 0.24 12.00
N LEU A 357 -0.42 0.67 10.86
CA LEU A 357 -1.82 1.05 10.74
C LEU A 357 -2.49 0.22 9.64
N ARG A 358 -3.73 -0.24 9.87
CA ARG A 358 -4.52 -0.98 8.88
C ARG A 358 -6.00 -0.68 9.04
N ASN A 359 -6.72 -0.49 7.92
CA ASN A 359 -8.16 -0.29 7.86
C ASN A 359 -8.65 0.97 8.59
N GLN A 360 -8.10 2.14 8.30
CA GLN A 360 -8.66 3.38 8.82
C GLN A 360 -9.81 3.86 7.94
N GLY A 361 -10.87 4.36 8.58
CA GLY A 361 -12.06 4.92 7.92
C GLY A 361 -11.94 6.40 7.59
N ASP A 362 -10.75 7.00 7.74
CA ASP A 362 -10.34 8.33 7.30
C ASP A 362 -8.82 8.35 7.16
N ASP A 363 -8.16 9.51 7.22
CA ASP A 363 -6.70 9.62 7.13
C ASP A 363 -6.01 8.70 8.17
N SER A 364 -5.09 7.83 7.71
CA SER A 364 -4.42 6.97 8.67
C SER A 364 -3.51 7.77 9.62
N LEU A 365 -2.77 8.74 9.08
CA LEU A 365 -1.98 9.71 9.87
C LEU A 365 -2.25 11.11 9.33
N ALA A 366 -2.74 12.01 10.16
CA ALA A 366 -3.03 13.39 9.80
C ALA A 366 -2.34 14.41 10.71
N MET A 367 -1.93 15.53 10.14
CA MET A 367 -1.65 16.79 10.80
C MET A 367 -2.62 17.82 10.27
N TRP A 368 -3.45 18.39 11.14
CA TRP A 368 -4.41 19.41 10.80
C TRP A 368 -4.17 20.64 11.65
N SER A 369 -3.51 21.63 11.08
CA SER A 369 -3.09 22.86 11.77
C SER A 369 -4.24 23.81 12.04
N LEU A 370 -5.24 23.31 12.79
CA LEU A 370 -6.42 24.02 13.23
C LEU A 370 -6.11 24.84 14.49
N TYR A 371 -6.58 26.08 14.57
CA TYR A 371 -6.34 27.07 15.62
C TYR A 371 -4.90 27.57 15.73
N ALA A 372 -3.91 26.72 15.59
CA ALA A 372 -2.48 27.06 15.60
C ALA A 372 -1.70 26.07 14.71
N PRO A 373 -0.54 26.46 14.19
CA PRO A 373 0.24 25.58 13.33
C PRO A 373 0.83 24.39 14.11
N ASP A 374 0.80 23.20 13.49
CA ASP A 374 1.70 22.13 13.85
C ASP A 374 3.09 22.50 13.34
N THR A 375 4.12 22.34 14.20
CA THR A 375 5.47 22.78 13.88
C THR A 375 6.51 21.72 14.21
N ASP A 376 7.56 21.64 13.40
CA ASP A 376 8.71 20.74 13.64
C ASP A 376 8.27 19.30 14.00
N SER A 377 7.21 18.82 13.38
CA SER A 377 6.61 17.52 13.67
C SER A 377 6.82 16.55 12.52
N SER A 378 6.77 15.23 12.80
CA SER A 378 7.10 14.25 11.77
C SER A 378 6.28 12.97 11.84
N PHE A 379 6.06 12.38 10.65
CA PHE A 379 5.63 11.00 10.41
C PHE A 379 6.79 10.22 9.79
N GLU A 380 7.39 9.28 10.52
CA GLU A 380 8.63 8.63 10.10
C GLU A 380 8.55 7.09 10.19
N ASN A 381 8.95 6.40 9.13
CA ASN A 381 9.06 4.94 9.12
C ASN A 381 7.79 4.21 9.59
N ASN A 382 6.60 4.74 9.28
CA ASN A 382 5.34 4.05 9.56
C ASN A 382 4.96 3.13 8.40
N THR A 383 4.28 2.03 8.69
CA THR A 383 3.65 1.18 7.69
C THR A 383 2.14 1.34 7.76
N ILE A 384 1.54 1.73 6.65
CA ILE A 384 0.11 1.99 6.50
C ILE A 384 -0.41 1.08 5.40
N SER A 385 -1.40 0.27 5.72
CA SER A 385 -2.01 -0.68 4.79
C SER A 385 -3.51 -0.45 4.73
N GLN A 386 -4.05 -0.35 3.53
CA GLN A 386 -5.49 -0.30 3.28
C GLN A 386 -6.21 0.87 4.03
N PRO A 387 -5.76 2.15 3.89
CA PRO A 387 -6.61 3.26 4.28
C PRO A 387 -7.88 3.19 3.43
N ASN A 388 -9.03 2.99 4.08
CA ASN A 388 -10.28 2.68 3.39
C ASN A 388 -10.95 3.92 2.84
N LEU A 389 -10.79 5.04 3.53
CA LEU A 389 -11.27 6.34 3.11
C LEU A 389 -10.17 7.38 3.33
N ALA A 390 -10.10 8.39 2.48
CA ALA A 390 -9.13 9.47 2.52
C ALA A 390 -7.66 8.99 2.38
N ASN A 391 -6.69 9.63 3.02
CA ASN A 391 -5.29 9.46 2.69
C ASN A 391 -4.56 8.48 3.62
N GLY A 392 -3.47 7.90 3.14
CA GLY A 392 -2.54 7.21 4.02
C GLY A 392 -1.88 8.19 5.01
N ILE A 393 -1.31 9.27 4.49
CA ILE A 393 -0.74 10.37 5.27
C ILE A 393 -1.28 11.69 4.73
N ALA A 394 -1.76 12.56 5.60
CA ALA A 394 -2.22 13.90 5.25
C ALA A 394 -1.54 14.97 6.10
N VAL A 395 -1.06 16.02 5.43
CA VAL A 395 -0.52 17.23 6.06
C VAL A 395 -1.38 18.39 5.61
N TYR A 396 -2.29 18.82 6.47
CA TYR A 396 -3.17 19.96 6.24
C TYR A 396 -2.63 21.18 6.98
N GLY A 397 -1.80 21.97 6.28
CA GLY A 397 -1.11 23.12 6.85
C GLY A 397 0.09 22.76 7.75
N GLY A 398 0.62 23.75 8.47
CA GLY A 398 1.74 23.58 9.39
C GLY A 398 3.08 24.11 8.87
N THR A 399 4.10 24.08 9.74
CA THR A 399 5.41 24.67 9.47
C THR A 399 6.53 23.70 9.78
N ASP A 400 7.47 23.54 8.85
CA ASP A 400 8.66 22.67 9.01
C ASP A 400 8.31 21.22 9.33
N ILE A 401 7.44 20.62 8.49
CA ILE A 401 6.92 19.25 8.67
C ILE A 401 7.75 18.24 7.88
N THR A 402 7.96 17.05 8.47
CA THR A 402 8.68 15.95 7.84
C THR A 402 7.82 14.69 7.70
N VAL A 403 7.75 14.13 6.50
CA VAL A 403 7.16 12.84 6.17
C VAL A 403 8.24 11.97 5.54
N ARG A 404 8.81 11.03 6.31
CA ARG A 404 10.02 10.31 5.88
C ARG A 404 9.92 8.80 6.05
N GLY A 405 10.40 8.06 5.04
CA GLY A 405 10.61 6.62 5.14
C GLY A 405 9.35 5.80 5.39
N ASN A 406 8.16 6.31 5.11
CA ASN A 406 6.91 5.59 5.33
C ASN A 406 6.61 4.65 4.15
N LEU A 407 5.96 3.54 4.45
CA LEU A 407 5.35 2.63 3.49
C LEU A 407 3.83 2.79 3.54
N VAL A 408 3.23 3.19 2.43
CA VAL A 408 1.76 3.28 2.29
C VAL A 408 1.32 2.37 1.16
N SER A 409 0.33 1.52 1.40
CA SER A 409 -0.20 0.60 0.40
C SER A 409 -1.71 0.57 0.36
N ASP A 410 -2.25 0.33 -0.83
CA ASP A 410 -3.65 -0.05 -1.06
C ASP A 410 -4.67 1.01 -0.60
N THR A 411 -4.49 2.29 -0.99
CA THR A 411 -5.50 3.33 -0.70
C THR A 411 -6.79 3.06 -1.49
N ASN A 412 -7.96 3.12 -0.82
CA ASN A 412 -9.20 2.65 -1.41
C ASN A 412 -10.07 3.74 -2.03
N ALA A 413 -10.44 4.78 -1.31
CA ALA A 413 -11.35 5.81 -1.82
C ALA A 413 -10.98 7.21 -1.32
N LEU A 414 -11.24 8.24 -2.13
CA LEU A 414 -11.11 9.67 -1.84
C LEU A 414 -9.69 10.17 -1.54
N GLY A 415 -8.66 9.32 -1.56
CA GLY A 415 -7.36 9.73 -1.05
C GLY A 415 -6.16 9.33 -1.87
N SER A 416 -5.06 9.93 -1.48
CA SER A 416 -3.71 9.67 -1.95
C SER A 416 -2.93 8.83 -0.92
N GLY A 417 -1.80 8.25 -1.33
CA GLY A 417 -0.87 7.69 -0.35
C GLY A 417 -0.35 8.76 0.59
N ILE A 418 0.09 9.90 0.04
CA ILE A 418 0.49 11.09 0.80
C ILE A 418 -0.18 12.32 0.19
N ALA A 419 -0.81 13.15 1.02
CA ALA A 419 -1.37 14.44 0.65
C ALA A 419 -0.70 15.57 1.44
N ILE A 420 -0.21 16.59 0.73
CA ILE A 420 0.34 17.83 1.26
C ILE A 420 -0.60 18.94 0.81
N SER A 421 -1.38 19.52 1.73
CA SER A 421 -2.53 20.33 1.35
C SER A 421 -2.73 21.56 2.22
N ASN A 422 -3.24 22.61 1.59
CA ASN A 422 -3.81 23.77 2.28
C ASN A 422 -5.34 23.69 2.39
N GLN A 423 -5.90 22.50 2.60
CA GLN A 423 -7.32 22.32 2.88
C GLN A 423 -7.63 22.62 4.35
N LYS A 424 -8.49 23.60 4.60
CA LYS A 424 -8.70 24.12 5.97
C LYS A 424 -9.83 23.43 6.75
N PHE A 425 -10.82 22.84 6.12
CA PHE A 425 -12.04 22.29 6.72
C PHE A 425 -12.77 23.27 7.67
N MET A 426 -12.03 23.95 8.56
CA MET A 426 -12.53 24.95 9.53
C MET A 426 -11.55 26.10 9.69
N ASP A 427 -12.03 27.24 10.21
CA ASP A 427 -11.23 28.40 10.62
C ASP A 427 -11.13 28.49 12.15
N PRO A 428 -10.03 29.04 12.72
CA PRO A 428 -8.83 29.50 12.02
C PRO A 428 -7.92 28.35 11.61
N PHE A 429 -7.27 28.47 10.45
CA PHE A 429 -6.39 27.49 9.87
C PHE A 429 -5.00 28.10 9.60
N SER A 430 -3.95 27.35 9.80
CA SER A 430 -2.55 27.75 9.53
C SER A 430 -2.05 27.05 8.28
N PRO A 431 -1.95 27.72 7.12
CA PRO A 431 -1.43 27.15 5.89
C PRO A 431 -0.01 26.64 6.02
N LEU A 432 0.41 25.82 5.07
CA LEU A 432 1.78 25.32 4.94
C LEU A 432 2.78 26.46 4.87
N ALA A 433 3.82 26.39 5.70
CA ALA A 433 4.90 27.37 5.78
C ALA A 433 6.26 26.69 6.03
N GLY A 434 7.34 27.47 5.89
CA GLY A 434 8.71 26.94 6.06
C GLY A 434 9.04 25.86 5.04
N THR A 435 9.60 24.75 5.49
CA THR A 435 10.01 23.62 4.67
C THR A 435 9.19 22.37 4.97
N ILE A 436 8.58 21.81 3.95
CA ILE A 436 7.89 20.52 4.03
C ILE A 436 8.78 19.47 3.35
N THR A 437 9.23 18.49 4.10
CA THR A 437 10.14 17.45 3.62
C THR A 437 9.39 16.13 3.47
N VAL A 438 9.35 15.58 2.25
CA VAL A 438 8.75 14.28 1.93
C VAL A 438 9.85 13.41 1.34
N ASP A 439 10.45 12.53 2.15
CA ASP A 439 11.73 11.90 1.83
C ASP A 439 11.72 10.37 2.01
N GLY A 440 12.21 9.64 1.02
CA GLY A 440 12.42 8.18 1.11
C GLY A 440 11.15 7.35 1.32
N ASN A 441 9.97 7.87 0.97
CA ASN A 441 8.71 7.14 1.14
C ASN A 441 8.48 6.13 0.02
N THR A 442 7.76 5.05 0.32
CA THR A 442 7.34 4.05 -0.66
C THR A 442 5.81 3.97 -0.69
N LEU A 443 5.25 4.17 -1.88
CA LEU A 443 3.81 4.18 -2.14
C LEU A 443 3.48 3.03 -3.11
N VAL A 444 2.68 2.07 -2.65
CA VAL A 444 2.36 0.85 -3.41
C VAL A 444 0.85 0.78 -3.64
N ARG A 445 0.40 0.74 -4.89
CA ARG A 445 -1.03 0.78 -5.23
C ARG A 445 -1.76 1.92 -4.51
N ALA A 446 -1.06 3.05 -4.38
CA ALA A 446 -1.56 4.25 -3.75
C ALA A 446 -2.14 5.21 -4.79
N GLY A 447 -3.08 6.04 -4.36
CA GLY A 447 -3.94 6.84 -5.21
C GLY A 447 -5.28 6.15 -5.44
N ALA A 448 -6.37 6.92 -5.46
CA ALA A 448 -7.72 6.40 -5.54
C ALA A 448 -8.61 7.30 -6.39
N LEU A 449 -9.78 6.82 -6.80
CA LEU A 449 -10.79 7.68 -7.40
C LEU A 449 -11.52 8.47 -6.29
N ASN A 450 -11.66 9.77 -6.48
CA ASN A 450 -12.67 10.54 -5.78
C ASN A 450 -14.00 10.43 -6.55
N PRO A 451 -14.94 9.61 -6.11
CA PRO A 451 -16.17 9.36 -6.88
C PRO A 451 -17.13 10.56 -6.89
N ASN A 452 -16.99 11.51 -5.95
CA ASN A 452 -17.84 12.70 -5.91
C ASN A 452 -17.59 13.64 -7.10
N TRP A 453 -16.35 13.66 -7.59
CA TRP A 453 -15.92 14.50 -8.70
C TRP A 453 -15.49 13.68 -9.92
N ASN A 454 -15.56 12.35 -9.81
CA ASN A 454 -14.95 11.44 -10.77
C ASN A 454 -13.48 11.82 -11.05
N HIS A 455 -12.75 12.17 -9.98
CA HIS A 455 -11.41 12.71 -10.03
C HIS A 455 -10.38 11.65 -9.63
N PRO A 456 -9.48 11.24 -10.51
CA PRO A 456 -8.39 10.34 -10.16
C PRO A 456 -7.33 11.09 -9.35
N MET A 457 -7.02 10.57 -8.16
CA MET A 457 -6.04 11.14 -7.25
C MET A 457 -4.71 10.41 -7.38
N GLY A 458 -3.62 11.16 -7.44
CA GLY A 458 -2.28 10.62 -7.55
C GLY A 458 -1.80 9.93 -6.28
N ALA A 459 -0.75 9.11 -6.40
CA ALA A 459 -0.14 8.45 -5.25
C ALA A 459 0.42 9.45 -4.22
N LEU A 460 1.01 10.54 -4.70
CA LEU A 460 1.42 11.69 -3.89
C LEU A 460 0.77 12.95 -4.46
N ARG A 461 0.05 13.68 -3.62
CA ARG A 461 -0.70 14.88 -4.00
C ARG A 461 -0.18 16.11 -3.27
N VAL A 462 -0.03 17.23 -4.01
CA VAL A 462 0.21 18.57 -3.47
C VAL A 462 -0.97 19.45 -3.88
N ASP A 463 -1.73 19.93 -2.91
CA ASP A 463 -3.03 20.56 -3.15
C ASP A 463 -3.13 21.96 -2.52
N SER A 464 -3.32 22.96 -3.35
CA SER A 464 -3.51 24.35 -2.92
C SER A 464 -4.97 24.70 -2.57
N TYR A 465 -5.75 23.76 -2.09
CA TYR A 465 -7.21 23.78 -1.94
C TYR A 465 -7.81 25.16 -1.57
N ASP A 466 -7.49 25.69 -0.40
CA ASP A 466 -8.05 26.96 0.12
C ASP A 466 -7.08 28.15 0.04
N SER A 467 -5.81 27.92 -0.24
CA SER A 467 -4.79 28.95 -0.40
C SER A 467 -3.57 28.45 -1.15
N ALA A 468 -2.78 29.39 -1.70
CA ALA A 468 -1.56 29.07 -2.43
C ALA A 468 -0.56 28.27 -1.56
N ILE A 469 0.09 27.27 -2.15
CA ILE A 469 1.25 26.63 -1.55
C ILE A 469 2.47 27.56 -1.78
N ASN A 470 2.91 28.20 -0.72
CA ASN A 470 4.09 29.09 -0.72
C ASN A 470 5.27 28.51 0.10
N ALA A 471 5.03 27.45 0.88
CA ALA A 471 6.09 26.70 1.55
C ALA A 471 7.06 26.10 0.51
N THR A 472 8.30 25.83 0.91
CA THR A 472 9.21 25.02 0.12
C THR A 472 8.87 23.55 0.33
N VAL A 473 8.54 22.79 -0.72
CA VAL A 473 8.18 21.39 -0.64
C VAL A 473 9.25 20.55 -1.36
N HIS A 474 10.00 19.77 -0.59
CA HIS A 474 11.00 18.85 -1.11
C HIS A 474 10.46 17.42 -1.10
N ILE A 475 10.30 16.82 -2.28
CA ILE A 475 9.93 15.43 -2.47
C ILE A 475 11.16 14.69 -2.98
N THR A 476 11.80 13.89 -2.12
CA THR A 476 13.06 13.24 -2.44
C THR A 476 12.96 11.71 -2.31
N ASP A 477 13.67 11.00 -3.19
CA ASP A 477 13.89 9.53 -3.13
C ASP A 477 12.61 8.71 -2.91
N THR A 478 11.47 9.24 -3.37
CA THR A 478 10.16 8.59 -3.25
C THR A 478 10.01 7.49 -4.30
N THR A 479 9.58 6.31 -3.87
CA THR A 479 9.25 5.18 -4.76
C THR A 479 7.73 5.06 -4.88
N VAL A 480 7.22 5.08 -6.11
CA VAL A 480 5.81 4.80 -6.44
C VAL A 480 5.75 3.53 -7.26
N THR A 481 4.96 2.55 -6.80
CA THR A 481 4.82 1.26 -7.48
C THR A 481 3.35 0.90 -7.63
N ASP A 482 2.96 0.48 -8.84
CA ASP A 482 1.62 -0.03 -9.15
C ASP A 482 0.48 0.95 -8.80
N SER A 483 0.72 2.27 -8.87
CA SER A 483 -0.32 3.27 -8.65
C SER A 483 -1.43 3.10 -9.69
N PRO A 484 -2.71 3.01 -9.28
CA PRO A 484 -3.82 2.91 -10.23
C PRO A 484 -3.98 4.16 -11.11
N TYR A 485 -3.46 5.31 -10.66
CA TYR A 485 -3.54 6.60 -11.35
C TYR A 485 -2.14 7.21 -11.53
N SER A 486 -2.00 8.53 -11.36
CA SER A 486 -0.71 9.21 -11.49
C SER A 486 0.22 8.96 -10.30
N ALA A 487 1.53 9.14 -10.51
CA ALA A 487 2.50 9.08 -9.42
C ALA A 487 2.46 10.36 -8.59
N PHE A 488 2.48 11.52 -9.25
CA PHE A 488 2.46 12.85 -8.63
C PHE A 488 1.30 13.67 -9.17
N GLU A 489 0.53 14.27 -8.28
CA GLU A 489 -0.58 15.16 -8.59
C GLU A 489 -0.35 16.53 -7.96
N PHE A 490 -0.56 17.57 -8.75
CA PHE A 490 -0.54 18.98 -8.34
C PHE A 490 -1.89 19.60 -8.68
N VAL A 491 -2.68 19.94 -7.67
CA VAL A 491 -4.07 20.33 -7.89
C VAL A 491 -4.47 21.56 -7.07
N SER A 492 -5.48 22.30 -7.54
CA SER A 492 -6.22 23.31 -6.79
C SER A 492 -7.64 22.79 -6.52
N GLY A 493 -7.76 21.83 -5.57
CA GLY A 493 -8.97 21.04 -5.35
C GLY A 493 -10.20 21.85 -4.93
N GLY A 494 -10.00 23.02 -4.29
CA GLY A 494 -11.09 23.95 -3.94
C GLY A 494 -11.66 24.74 -5.11
N GLY A 495 -11.09 24.61 -6.30
CA GLY A 495 -11.60 25.25 -7.52
C GLY A 495 -11.34 26.75 -7.65
N GLN A 496 -10.60 27.37 -6.73
CA GLN A 496 -10.28 28.80 -6.81
C GLN A 496 -9.04 29.09 -7.66
N GLY A 497 -8.32 28.06 -8.11
CA GLY A 497 -7.12 28.19 -8.96
C GLY A 497 -5.90 28.73 -8.22
N TYR A 498 -5.79 28.51 -6.91
CA TYR A 498 -4.61 28.91 -6.15
C TYR A 498 -3.37 28.19 -6.66
N PRO A 499 -2.22 28.88 -6.75
CA PRO A 499 -1.02 28.28 -7.31
C PRO A 499 -0.30 27.36 -6.32
N VAL A 500 0.29 26.30 -6.88
CA VAL A 500 1.30 25.46 -6.21
C VAL A 500 2.69 25.95 -6.65
N LYS A 501 3.53 26.34 -5.70
CA LYS A 501 4.86 26.90 -5.97
C LYS A 501 5.93 26.24 -5.11
N ASN A 502 7.19 26.45 -5.48
CA ASN A 502 8.37 26.03 -4.72
C ASN A 502 8.40 24.53 -4.42
N VAL A 503 8.01 23.71 -5.39
CA VAL A 503 8.05 22.25 -5.27
C VAL A 503 9.19 21.70 -6.11
N ASP A 504 10.00 20.83 -5.52
CA ASP A 504 10.97 20.02 -6.24
C ASP A 504 10.84 18.55 -5.94
N VAL A 505 10.91 17.74 -7.00
CA VAL A 505 10.87 16.27 -6.96
C VAL A 505 12.22 15.77 -7.46
N THR A 506 12.96 15.08 -6.60
CA THR A 506 14.32 14.63 -6.90
C THR A 506 14.52 13.16 -6.53
N GLY A 507 15.13 12.38 -7.44
CA GLY A 507 15.53 10.99 -7.16
C GLY A 507 14.38 9.99 -7.14
N ALA A 508 13.18 10.39 -7.54
CA ALA A 508 12.01 9.51 -7.46
C ALA A 508 12.06 8.34 -8.46
N THR A 509 11.57 7.19 -8.04
CA THR A 509 11.43 6.00 -8.88
C THR A 509 9.95 5.64 -9.03
N VAL A 510 9.46 5.58 -10.26
CA VAL A 510 8.08 5.25 -10.60
C VAL A 510 8.05 3.93 -11.38
N LYS A 511 7.30 2.95 -10.88
CA LYS A 511 7.11 1.65 -11.53
C LYS A 511 5.62 1.40 -11.69
N ASN A 512 5.18 1.23 -12.94
CA ASN A 512 3.81 0.85 -13.24
C ASN A 512 2.77 1.85 -12.68
N THR A 513 2.52 2.95 -13.40
CA THR A 513 1.36 3.80 -13.13
C THR A 513 0.22 3.47 -14.08
N GLY A 514 -1.02 3.53 -13.59
CA GLY A 514 -2.22 3.34 -14.41
C GLY A 514 -2.44 4.47 -15.42
N THR A 515 -1.92 5.65 -15.13
CA THR A 515 -2.04 6.83 -16.02
C THR A 515 -0.67 7.47 -16.27
N VAL A 516 -0.45 8.69 -15.86
CA VAL A 516 0.76 9.48 -16.12
C VAL A 516 1.70 9.53 -14.92
N VAL A 517 2.94 9.92 -15.12
CA VAL A 517 3.85 10.22 -14.01
C VAL A 517 3.40 11.48 -13.28
N VAL A 518 3.07 12.56 -14.02
CA VAL A 518 2.67 13.85 -13.47
C VAL A 518 1.29 14.25 -13.98
N GLN A 519 0.39 14.51 -13.03
CA GLN A 519 -0.95 15.07 -13.23
C GLN A 519 -0.94 16.47 -12.63
N ALA A 520 -1.05 17.51 -13.47
CA ALA A 520 -1.01 18.90 -13.05
C ALA A 520 -2.32 19.60 -13.37
N GLU A 521 -3.02 20.05 -12.34
CA GLU A 521 -4.36 20.61 -12.37
C GLU A 521 -4.44 21.90 -11.55
N ALA A 522 -3.31 22.51 -11.33
CA ALA A 522 -3.16 23.79 -10.65
C ALA A 522 -2.40 24.76 -11.56
N GLN A 523 -2.39 26.03 -11.19
CA GLN A 523 -1.38 26.99 -11.66
C GLN A 523 -0.10 26.80 -10.84
N GLY A 524 1.05 27.22 -11.36
CA GLY A 524 2.29 27.22 -10.61
C GLY A 524 3.41 26.47 -11.30
N ALA A 525 4.30 25.84 -10.53
CA ALA A 525 5.47 25.17 -11.06
C ALA A 525 6.03 24.11 -10.11
N ALA A 526 6.65 23.08 -10.70
CA ALA A 526 7.51 22.14 -10.00
C ALA A 526 8.75 21.79 -10.85
N THR A 527 9.85 21.49 -10.18
CA THR A 527 11.09 21.02 -10.81
C THR A 527 11.25 19.52 -10.60
N PHE A 528 11.59 18.80 -11.65
CA PHE A 528 11.84 17.36 -11.60
C PHE A 528 13.28 17.05 -11.96
N ARG A 529 13.97 16.28 -11.11
CA ARG A 529 15.37 15.91 -11.30
C ARG A 529 15.59 14.43 -10.96
N ASN A 530 16.26 13.70 -11.83
CA ASN A 530 16.57 12.28 -11.63
C ASN A 530 15.30 11.43 -11.32
N VAL A 531 14.17 11.77 -11.91
CA VAL A 531 12.93 11.00 -11.82
C VAL A 531 12.93 9.95 -12.92
N THR A 532 12.93 8.67 -12.53
CA THR A 532 12.94 7.54 -13.46
C THR A 532 11.61 6.81 -13.43
N ALA A 533 11.06 6.51 -14.61
CA ALA A 533 9.79 5.82 -14.73
C ALA A 533 9.86 4.60 -15.65
N THR A 534 9.12 3.55 -15.31
CA THR A 534 8.93 2.35 -16.15
C THR A 534 7.48 1.89 -16.02
N GLY A 535 6.92 1.31 -17.11
CA GLY A 535 5.55 0.81 -17.08
C GLY A 535 4.48 1.89 -16.91
N VAL A 536 4.70 3.08 -17.49
CA VAL A 536 3.75 4.20 -17.42
C VAL A 536 2.55 3.90 -18.33
N GLY A 537 1.34 4.03 -17.79
CA GLY A 537 0.10 3.71 -18.50
C GLY A 537 -0.19 4.62 -19.68
N ALA A 538 0.10 5.92 -19.55
CA ALA A 538 -0.01 6.90 -20.62
C ALA A 538 1.28 7.71 -20.71
N ALA A 539 1.78 7.89 -21.94
CA ALA A 539 2.94 8.73 -22.19
C ALA A 539 2.58 10.21 -21.99
N GLY A 540 3.52 10.99 -21.45
CA GLY A 540 3.36 12.41 -21.26
C GLY A 540 2.94 12.80 -19.85
N VAL A 541 2.47 14.04 -19.76
CA VAL A 541 2.04 14.69 -18.53
C VAL A 541 0.62 15.20 -18.75
N TYR A 542 -0.29 14.90 -17.84
CA TYR A 542 -1.58 15.58 -17.81
C TYR A 542 -1.37 16.95 -17.18
N ASN A 543 -1.47 18.02 -17.99
CA ASN A 543 -1.24 19.41 -17.56
C ASN A 543 -2.41 20.30 -17.99
N CYS A 544 -3.51 20.16 -17.27
CA CYS A 544 -4.78 20.78 -17.61
C CYS A 544 -5.40 21.36 -16.34
N PRO A 545 -5.30 22.69 -16.16
CA PRO A 545 -5.78 23.35 -14.95
C PRO A 545 -7.24 23.02 -14.62
N TYR A 546 -7.50 22.72 -13.37
CA TYR A 546 -8.83 22.44 -12.84
C TYR A 546 -9.29 23.59 -11.94
N PRO A 547 -10.56 23.96 -11.93
CA PRO A 547 -11.65 23.43 -12.75
C PRO A 547 -11.82 24.10 -14.10
N ASN A 548 -11.21 25.26 -14.36
CA ASN A 548 -11.44 26.06 -15.57
C ASN A 548 -10.20 26.86 -15.97
N GLY A 549 -9.19 26.19 -16.29
CA GLY A 549 -8.00 26.46 -16.99
C GLY A 549 -7.65 27.81 -17.56
N SER A 550 -7.50 28.84 -16.76
CA SER A 550 -6.65 29.95 -17.17
C SER A 550 -5.29 29.82 -16.47
N GLY A 551 -4.33 29.28 -17.15
CA GLY A 551 -2.98 29.10 -16.63
C GLY A 551 -2.45 27.71 -16.92
N SER A 552 -1.16 27.56 -16.90
CA SER A 552 -0.46 26.29 -17.06
C SER A 552 0.45 26.05 -15.87
N PHE A 553 0.60 24.79 -15.53
CA PHE A 553 1.61 24.37 -14.57
C PHE A 553 2.95 24.25 -15.29
N ALA A 554 3.97 24.95 -14.82
CA ALA A 554 5.29 24.89 -15.41
C ALA A 554 6.05 23.67 -14.86
N ILE A 555 6.37 22.72 -15.74
CA ILE A 555 7.21 21.57 -15.39
C ILE A 555 8.62 21.86 -15.86
N THR A 556 9.54 22.03 -14.90
CA THR A 556 10.96 22.29 -15.18
C THR A 556 11.73 20.98 -15.16
N ASP A 557 12.40 20.66 -16.26
CA ASP A 557 13.35 19.55 -16.33
C ASP A 557 14.68 19.95 -15.68
N GLY A 558 14.93 19.40 -14.48
CA GLY A 558 16.18 19.61 -13.74
C GLY A 558 17.31 18.68 -14.18
N GLY A 559 17.07 17.80 -15.16
CA GLY A 559 18.00 16.83 -15.71
C GLY A 559 17.96 15.46 -15.06
N GLY A 560 18.42 14.45 -15.78
CA GLY A 560 18.47 13.04 -15.33
C GLY A 560 17.12 12.31 -15.32
N ASN A 561 16.05 12.94 -15.84
CA ASN A 561 14.72 12.32 -15.95
C ASN A 561 14.69 11.30 -17.09
N SER A 562 13.97 10.18 -16.91
CA SER A 562 13.85 9.15 -17.94
C SER A 562 12.57 8.32 -17.81
N GLY A 563 12.11 7.76 -18.94
CA GLY A 563 10.96 6.86 -19.01
C GLY A 563 9.60 7.55 -19.03
N TRP A 564 9.54 8.86 -19.08
CA TRP A 564 8.34 9.68 -19.23
C TRP A 564 8.64 10.97 -20.01
N THR A 565 7.62 11.66 -20.46
CA THR A 565 7.75 12.90 -21.22
C THR A 565 7.03 14.04 -20.52
N SER A 566 7.51 15.28 -20.73
CA SER A 566 6.91 16.49 -20.17
C SER A 566 5.79 17.08 -21.04
N THR A 567 5.39 16.41 -22.12
CA THR A 567 4.37 16.90 -23.03
C THR A 567 3.10 16.05 -22.98
N TRP A 568 1.96 16.71 -22.87
CA TRP A 568 0.64 16.13 -23.00
C TRP A 568 -0.19 16.92 -24.00
N SER A 569 -1.01 16.25 -24.80
CA SER A 569 -1.72 16.88 -25.92
C SER A 569 -3.24 16.94 -25.80
N ASP A 570 -3.85 16.26 -24.83
CA ASP A 570 -5.30 16.18 -24.73
C ASP A 570 -5.80 16.48 -23.32
N CYS A 571 -6.42 17.64 -23.15
CA CYS A 571 -7.09 18.06 -21.92
C CYS A 571 -8.59 17.79 -21.92
N SER A 572 -9.14 17.15 -22.94
CA SER A 572 -10.57 16.85 -23.04
C SER A 572 -11.01 15.69 -22.16
N THR A 573 -10.08 14.82 -21.78
CA THR A 573 -10.32 13.64 -20.97
C THR A 573 -9.35 13.57 -19.80
N TRP A 574 -9.90 13.31 -18.61
CA TRP A 574 -9.08 12.93 -17.46
C TRP A 574 -8.26 11.68 -17.79
N PRO A 575 -7.08 11.51 -17.18
CA PRO A 575 -6.39 10.21 -17.23
C PRO A 575 -7.36 9.15 -16.70
N LEU A 576 -7.86 8.29 -17.56
CA LEU A 576 -8.94 7.36 -17.22
C LEU A 576 -8.46 6.28 -16.25
N PRO A 577 -9.27 5.94 -15.24
CA PRO A 577 -9.00 4.82 -14.34
C PRO A 577 -8.78 3.52 -15.11
N GLY A 578 -7.76 2.78 -14.75
CA GLY A 578 -7.52 1.44 -15.29
C GLY A 578 -7.06 1.36 -16.74
N GLN A 579 -6.83 2.47 -17.43
CA GLN A 579 -6.11 2.46 -18.70
C GLN A 579 -4.62 2.34 -18.46
N GLY A 580 -4.11 1.13 -18.58
CA GLY A 580 -2.69 0.84 -18.40
C GLY A 580 -2.29 0.51 -16.97
N ASN A 581 -3.24 0.26 -16.08
CA ASN A 581 -2.88 -0.31 -14.77
C ASN A 581 -2.09 -1.60 -15.02
N PRO A 582 -0.84 -1.69 -14.56
CA PRO A 582 -0.14 -2.96 -14.63
C PRO A 582 -0.96 -3.93 -13.80
N ASP A 583 -1.45 -4.91 -14.47
CA ASP A 583 -2.18 -5.99 -13.85
C ASP A 583 -1.26 -6.68 -12.84
N PRO A 584 -1.57 -6.64 -11.54
CA PRO A 584 -0.81 -7.39 -10.55
C PRO A 584 -0.97 -8.90 -10.74
N ASP A 585 -1.95 -9.37 -11.54
CA ASP A 585 -2.04 -10.76 -11.94
C ASP A 585 -1.12 -11.02 -13.16
N PRO A 586 0.07 -11.59 -12.95
CA PRO A 586 1.00 -11.91 -14.04
C PRO A 586 0.42 -12.98 -14.98
N ASN A 587 -0.71 -13.59 -14.64
CA ASN A 587 -1.44 -14.59 -15.44
C ASN A 587 -2.68 -14.02 -16.13
N ARG A 588 -2.96 -12.73 -16.04
CA ARG A 588 -4.02 -12.10 -16.82
C ARG A 588 -3.64 -12.09 -18.30
N ASN A 589 -4.58 -12.48 -19.15
CA ASN A 589 -4.43 -12.36 -20.58
C ASN A 589 -4.57 -10.91 -21.07
N LEU A 590 -3.44 -10.26 -21.38
CA LEU A 590 -3.36 -8.87 -21.83
C LEU A 590 -4.00 -8.63 -23.21
N ALA A 591 -4.16 -9.69 -24.01
CA ALA A 591 -4.71 -9.61 -25.36
C ALA A 591 -6.24 -9.78 -25.40
N LYS A 592 -6.86 -10.26 -24.32
CA LYS A 592 -8.32 -10.53 -24.31
C LYS A 592 -9.14 -9.27 -24.56
N GLY A 593 -10.02 -9.34 -25.56
CA GLY A 593 -10.92 -8.25 -25.95
C GLY A 593 -10.23 -7.04 -26.60
N ARG A 594 -8.94 -7.16 -26.94
CA ARG A 594 -8.16 -6.07 -27.55
C ARG A 594 -8.41 -5.95 -29.06
N PRO A 595 -8.24 -4.74 -29.64
CA PRO A 595 -8.32 -4.57 -31.08
C PRO A 595 -7.31 -5.48 -31.81
N ALA A 596 -7.80 -6.23 -32.78
CA ALA A 596 -6.96 -7.08 -33.62
C ALA A 596 -7.21 -6.81 -35.10
N THR A 597 -6.14 -6.81 -35.90
CA THR A 597 -6.13 -6.64 -37.35
C THR A 597 -5.30 -7.74 -37.99
N ALA A 598 -5.54 -8.03 -39.24
CA ALA A 598 -4.74 -9.02 -39.98
C ALA A 598 -4.49 -8.57 -41.43
N THR A 599 -3.49 -9.16 -42.09
CA THR A 599 -3.20 -8.95 -43.51
C THR A 599 -4.26 -9.56 -44.40
N GLY A 600 -5.03 -10.52 -43.87
CA GLY A 600 -6.18 -11.14 -44.55
C GLY A 600 -7.00 -11.95 -43.56
N SER A 601 -8.27 -12.16 -43.91
CA SER A 601 -9.15 -13.11 -43.21
C SER A 601 -10.05 -13.83 -44.20
N GLN A 602 -10.41 -15.06 -43.87
CA GLN A 602 -11.29 -15.88 -44.66
C GLN A 602 -12.71 -15.74 -44.10
N ASP A 603 -13.69 -15.30 -44.98
CA ASP A 603 -15.09 -15.22 -44.66
C ASP A 603 -15.43 -14.60 -43.30
N VAL A 604 -16.13 -15.32 -42.41
CA VAL A 604 -16.56 -14.87 -41.09
C VAL A 604 -15.47 -14.98 -39.99
N TYR A 605 -14.30 -15.53 -40.34
CA TYR A 605 -13.19 -15.81 -39.40
C TYR A 605 -12.29 -14.59 -39.19
N THR A 606 -12.87 -13.55 -38.64
CA THR A 606 -12.26 -12.22 -38.52
C THR A 606 -11.17 -12.15 -37.41
N PRO A 607 -10.22 -11.20 -37.49
CA PRO A 607 -9.09 -11.10 -36.55
C PRO A 607 -9.52 -10.99 -35.07
N GLY A 608 -10.63 -10.31 -34.75
CA GLY A 608 -11.14 -10.14 -33.39
C GLY A 608 -11.46 -11.47 -32.69
N LYS A 609 -11.75 -12.52 -33.44
CA LYS A 609 -12.03 -13.86 -32.90
C LYS A 609 -10.81 -14.58 -32.32
N ALA A 610 -9.62 -14.06 -32.55
CA ALA A 610 -8.42 -14.59 -31.95
C ALA A 610 -8.12 -13.99 -30.55
N VAL A 611 -8.98 -13.12 -30.04
CA VAL A 611 -8.81 -12.42 -28.75
C VAL A 611 -10.13 -12.19 -28.01
N ASP A 612 -11.24 -12.82 -28.44
CA ASP A 612 -12.59 -12.59 -27.88
C ASP A 612 -12.86 -13.39 -26.59
N GLY A 613 -12.02 -14.36 -26.28
CA GLY A 613 -12.13 -15.22 -25.09
C GLY A 613 -13.06 -16.42 -25.30
N ASP A 614 -13.53 -16.67 -26.54
CA ASP A 614 -14.26 -17.88 -26.91
C ASP A 614 -13.33 -18.86 -27.62
N ALA A 615 -12.91 -19.90 -26.92
CA ALA A 615 -12.00 -20.93 -27.46
C ALA A 615 -12.55 -21.64 -28.71
N ASN A 616 -13.82 -21.52 -29.04
CA ASN A 616 -14.46 -22.16 -30.23
C ASN A 616 -14.54 -21.22 -31.42
N SER A 617 -14.42 -19.93 -31.23
CA SER A 617 -14.27 -18.98 -32.34
C SER A 617 -12.80 -18.92 -32.76
N TYR A 618 -12.51 -18.48 -33.99
CA TYR A 618 -11.13 -18.37 -34.45
C TYR A 618 -10.98 -17.39 -35.63
N TRP A 619 -9.78 -16.82 -35.74
CA TRP A 619 -9.31 -16.16 -36.95
C TRP A 619 -8.71 -17.19 -37.89
N GLU A 620 -9.01 -17.06 -39.17
CA GLU A 620 -8.38 -17.77 -40.29
C GLU A 620 -7.90 -16.77 -41.33
N SER A 621 -6.64 -16.84 -41.72
CA SER A 621 -6.10 -16.01 -42.80
C SER A 621 -6.61 -16.41 -44.16
N ALA A 622 -6.36 -15.60 -45.19
CA ALA A 622 -6.63 -16.00 -46.55
C ALA A 622 -5.90 -17.31 -46.93
N ASN A 623 -6.61 -18.25 -47.60
CA ASN A 623 -6.04 -19.54 -47.96
C ASN A 623 -4.97 -19.40 -49.03
N ASN A 624 -3.91 -20.21 -48.92
CA ASN A 624 -2.77 -20.29 -49.83
C ASN A 624 -2.00 -18.96 -50.03
N ALA A 625 -2.07 -18.06 -49.06
CA ALA A 625 -1.50 -16.70 -49.14
C ALA A 625 -0.43 -16.41 -48.08
N PHE A 626 0.39 -17.41 -47.72
CA PHE A 626 1.51 -17.19 -46.81
C PHE A 626 2.58 -16.26 -47.41
N PRO A 627 3.25 -15.40 -46.58
CA PRO A 627 3.04 -15.19 -45.14
C PRO A 627 1.81 -14.33 -44.85
N GLN A 628 1.14 -14.59 -43.71
CA GLN A 628 0.02 -13.83 -43.20
C GLN A 628 0.26 -13.39 -41.77
N SER A 629 -0.19 -12.21 -41.39
CA SER A 629 0.03 -11.65 -40.05
C SER A 629 -1.28 -11.31 -39.37
N LEU A 630 -1.35 -11.65 -38.08
CA LEU A 630 -2.34 -11.15 -37.12
C LEU A 630 -1.61 -10.17 -36.18
N THR A 631 -2.19 -8.97 -36.00
CA THR A 631 -1.65 -7.93 -35.11
C THR A 631 -2.67 -7.58 -34.05
N VAL A 632 -2.24 -7.61 -32.78
CA VAL A 632 -3.05 -7.23 -31.62
C VAL A 632 -2.47 -5.95 -31.01
N ASP A 633 -3.32 -4.93 -30.78
CA ASP A 633 -2.96 -3.73 -30.01
C ASP A 633 -3.30 -3.97 -28.54
N LEU A 634 -2.30 -4.12 -27.67
CA LEU A 634 -2.48 -4.33 -26.24
C LEU A 634 -2.95 -3.06 -25.50
N GLY A 635 -3.13 -1.94 -26.23
CA GLY A 635 -3.64 -0.67 -25.70
C GLY A 635 -2.56 0.23 -25.11
N SER A 636 -1.54 -0.32 -24.48
CA SER A 636 -0.37 0.39 -23.95
C SER A 636 0.89 -0.48 -24.04
N SER A 637 2.05 0.10 -23.80
CA SER A 637 3.31 -0.67 -23.76
C SER A 637 3.29 -1.62 -22.56
N GLN A 638 3.47 -2.91 -22.80
CA GLN A 638 3.44 -4.00 -21.82
C GLN A 638 4.74 -4.79 -21.87
N THR A 639 5.20 -5.26 -20.72
CA THR A 639 6.31 -6.23 -20.67
C THR A 639 5.75 -7.63 -20.82
N VAL A 640 5.67 -8.13 -22.05
CA VAL A 640 5.20 -9.48 -22.34
C VAL A 640 6.34 -10.47 -22.22
N ARG A 641 6.13 -11.56 -21.46
CA ARG A 641 7.13 -12.61 -21.27
C ARG A 641 6.71 -13.95 -21.86
N ARG A 642 5.41 -14.16 -22.04
CA ARG A 642 4.85 -15.41 -22.55
C ARG A 642 3.62 -15.14 -23.41
N LEU A 643 3.53 -15.88 -24.52
CA LEU A 643 2.29 -16.01 -25.27
C LEU A 643 1.78 -17.44 -25.18
N VAL A 644 0.46 -17.61 -25.20
CA VAL A 644 -0.19 -18.89 -25.42
C VAL A 644 -1.06 -18.76 -26.67
N LEU A 645 -0.71 -19.55 -27.67
CA LEU A 645 -1.43 -19.62 -28.95
C LEU A 645 -2.36 -20.83 -28.92
N LYS A 646 -3.61 -20.68 -29.28
CA LYS A 646 -4.59 -21.77 -29.23
C LYS A 646 -5.32 -21.97 -30.56
N LEU A 647 -5.76 -23.20 -30.78
CA LEU A 647 -6.76 -23.58 -31.77
C LEU A 647 -8.00 -24.10 -31.03
N PRO A 648 -9.17 -24.15 -31.66
CA PRO A 648 -10.36 -24.71 -31.04
C PRO A 648 -10.12 -26.08 -30.42
N PRO A 649 -10.65 -26.36 -29.21
CA PRO A 649 -10.30 -27.56 -28.45
C PRO A 649 -10.85 -28.86 -29.01
N SER A 650 -11.70 -28.79 -30.05
CA SER A 650 -12.31 -29.96 -30.67
C SER A 650 -11.27 -30.89 -31.32
N ALA A 651 -11.44 -32.20 -31.13
CA ALA A 651 -10.62 -33.24 -31.77
C ALA A 651 -10.65 -33.20 -33.29
N ALA A 652 -11.72 -32.62 -33.88
CA ALA A 652 -11.86 -32.43 -35.32
C ALA A 652 -10.77 -31.54 -35.94
N TRP A 653 -10.10 -30.73 -35.10
CA TRP A 653 -9.00 -29.86 -35.55
C TRP A 653 -7.68 -30.60 -35.87
N GLY A 654 -7.56 -31.84 -35.57
CA GLY A 654 -6.40 -32.68 -35.89
C GLY A 654 -5.03 -32.05 -35.50
N ALA A 655 -4.07 -32.85 -35.10
CA ALA A 655 -2.76 -32.35 -34.77
C ALA A 655 -2.06 -31.68 -35.96
N ARG A 656 -1.51 -30.48 -35.78
CA ARG A 656 -0.83 -29.69 -36.82
C ARG A 656 0.28 -28.81 -36.24
N THR A 657 1.18 -28.37 -37.13
CA THR A 657 2.25 -27.45 -36.80
C THR A 657 2.07 -26.18 -37.63
N GLN A 658 2.02 -25.01 -36.94
CA GLN A 658 2.10 -23.71 -37.61
C GLN A 658 3.50 -23.13 -37.40
N THR A 659 4.11 -22.61 -38.47
CA THR A 659 5.38 -21.87 -38.39
C THR A 659 5.07 -20.40 -38.17
N VAL A 660 5.44 -19.88 -37.01
CA VAL A 660 5.08 -18.53 -36.55
C VAL A 660 6.32 -17.78 -36.11
N ALA A 661 6.46 -16.52 -36.55
CA ALA A 661 7.38 -15.53 -35.98
C ALA A 661 6.58 -14.52 -35.15
N VAL A 662 7.17 -14.06 -34.04
CA VAL A 662 6.59 -13.03 -33.19
C VAL A 662 7.37 -11.74 -33.35
N LEU A 663 6.68 -10.66 -33.63
CA LEU A 663 7.23 -9.31 -33.74
C LEU A 663 6.53 -8.40 -32.74
N GLY A 664 7.28 -7.43 -32.22
CA GLY A 664 6.79 -6.41 -31.30
C GLY A 664 7.02 -5.01 -31.84
N SER A 665 6.16 -4.07 -31.44
CA SER A 665 6.29 -2.66 -31.75
C SER A 665 5.81 -1.81 -30.59
N THR A 666 6.39 -0.63 -30.40
CA THR A 666 5.94 0.39 -29.46
C THR A 666 5.14 1.52 -30.13
N ASP A 667 5.24 1.65 -31.47
CA ASP A 667 4.62 2.73 -32.24
C ASP A 667 3.60 2.25 -33.30
N GLY A 668 3.45 0.91 -33.46
CA GLY A 668 2.54 0.27 -34.43
C GLY A 668 3.02 0.32 -35.89
N THR A 669 4.16 0.94 -36.18
CA THR A 669 4.74 1.11 -37.51
C THR A 669 6.05 0.38 -37.68
N HIS A 670 6.94 0.45 -36.72
CA HIS A 670 8.24 -0.21 -36.74
C HIS A 670 8.20 -1.47 -35.88
N TYR A 671 8.33 -2.63 -36.51
CA TYR A 671 8.28 -3.93 -35.85
C TYR A 671 9.65 -4.57 -35.82
N THR A 672 10.02 -5.07 -34.63
CA THR A 672 11.23 -5.87 -34.42
C THR A 672 10.88 -7.31 -34.09
N THR A 673 11.71 -8.25 -34.53
CA THR A 673 11.51 -9.67 -34.22
C THR A 673 11.82 -9.92 -32.74
N VAL A 674 10.83 -10.43 -32.01
CA VAL A 674 10.93 -10.79 -30.59
C VAL A 674 11.20 -12.29 -30.45
N ALA A 675 10.54 -13.11 -31.24
CA ALA A 675 10.85 -14.53 -31.39
C ALA A 675 10.90 -14.90 -32.88
N GLY A 676 11.98 -15.53 -33.29
CA GLY A 676 12.18 -15.97 -34.67
C GLY A 676 11.15 -17.00 -35.13
N ALA A 677 10.99 -17.16 -36.45
CA ALA A 677 10.06 -18.13 -37.00
C ALA A 677 10.45 -19.56 -36.59
N GLN A 678 9.53 -20.26 -35.95
CA GLN A 678 9.66 -21.67 -35.59
C GLN A 678 8.33 -22.40 -35.63
N GLY A 679 8.39 -23.75 -35.71
CA GLY A 679 7.18 -24.58 -35.72
C GLY A 679 6.60 -24.76 -34.33
N TYR A 680 5.34 -24.38 -34.16
CA TYR A 680 4.55 -24.62 -32.94
C TYR A 680 3.52 -25.70 -33.18
N ARG A 681 3.60 -26.80 -32.41
CA ARG A 681 2.69 -27.93 -32.53
C ARG A 681 1.41 -27.69 -31.71
N PHE A 682 0.28 -27.84 -32.35
CA PHE A 682 -1.03 -27.88 -31.76
C PHE A 682 -1.55 -29.31 -31.83
N ASP A 683 -1.97 -29.87 -30.70
CA ASP A 683 -2.43 -31.25 -30.59
C ASP A 683 -3.70 -31.29 -29.72
N PRO A 684 -4.85 -31.79 -30.23
CA PRO A 684 -6.06 -31.90 -29.44
C PRO A 684 -5.89 -32.72 -28.15
N ALA A 685 -4.99 -33.70 -28.16
CA ALA A 685 -4.71 -34.51 -26.96
C ALA A 685 -4.06 -33.69 -25.82
N SER A 686 -3.44 -32.55 -26.13
CA SER A 686 -2.83 -31.62 -25.18
C SER A 686 -3.56 -30.24 -25.15
N GLY A 687 -4.82 -30.19 -25.57
CA GLY A 687 -5.65 -28.99 -25.50
C GLY A 687 -5.42 -27.98 -26.62
N ASN A 688 -4.83 -28.37 -27.75
CA ASN A 688 -4.58 -27.54 -28.93
C ASN A 688 -3.92 -26.18 -28.62
N SER A 689 -2.95 -26.17 -27.73
CA SER A 689 -2.24 -24.96 -27.29
C SER A 689 -0.72 -25.08 -27.45
N ALA A 690 -0.07 -23.97 -27.72
CA ALA A 690 1.38 -23.86 -27.82
C ALA A 690 1.86 -22.59 -27.08
N THR A 691 2.93 -22.73 -26.32
CA THR A 691 3.51 -21.62 -25.54
C THR A 691 4.72 -21.04 -26.25
N VAL A 692 4.83 -19.72 -26.30
CA VAL A 692 5.97 -18.96 -26.81
C VAL A 692 6.57 -18.17 -25.67
N ALA A 693 7.77 -18.53 -25.24
CA ALA A 693 8.53 -17.75 -24.29
C ALA A 693 9.19 -16.56 -25.01
N LEU A 694 9.06 -15.37 -24.44
CA LEU A 694 9.71 -14.17 -24.97
C LEU A 694 10.90 -13.77 -24.08
N PRO A 695 11.95 -13.14 -24.67
CA PRO A 695 13.08 -12.66 -23.89
C PRO A 695 12.62 -11.73 -22.76
N SER A 696 13.27 -11.83 -21.60
CA SER A 696 12.94 -10.98 -20.45
C SER A 696 13.12 -9.51 -20.80
N GLY A 697 12.11 -8.69 -20.47
CA GLY A 697 12.16 -7.24 -20.67
C GLY A 697 11.68 -6.74 -22.04
N THR A 698 10.97 -7.57 -22.82
CA THR A 698 10.40 -7.13 -24.10
C THR A 698 9.18 -6.22 -23.85
N GLY A 699 9.40 -4.92 -23.95
CA GLY A 699 8.32 -3.91 -23.92
C GLY A 699 7.69 -3.78 -25.31
N LEU A 700 6.39 -4.01 -25.45
CA LEU A 700 5.66 -3.82 -26.69
C LEU A 700 4.20 -3.40 -26.45
N ARG A 701 3.63 -2.61 -27.34
CA ARG A 701 2.20 -2.32 -27.40
C ARG A 701 1.51 -3.13 -28.48
N TRP A 702 2.13 -3.24 -29.66
CA TRP A 702 1.59 -4.04 -30.76
C TRP A 702 2.33 -5.35 -30.86
N LEU A 703 1.57 -6.43 -30.77
CA LEU A 703 2.02 -7.81 -30.93
C LEU A 703 1.62 -8.30 -32.32
N ARG A 704 2.58 -8.70 -33.15
CA ARG A 704 2.32 -9.25 -34.48
C ARG A 704 2.80 -10.69 -34.58
N LEU A 705 1.90 -11.59 -34.95
CA LEU A 705 2.18 -12.99 -35.26
C LEU A 705 2.21 -13.16 -36.79
N THR A 706 3.34 -13.53 -37.36
CA THR A 706 3.48 -13.79 -38.78
C THR A 706 3.55 -15.29 -39.01
N VAL A 707 2.51 -15.84 -39.64
CA VAL A 707 2.41 -17.27 -39.99
C VAL A 707 2.96 -17.48 -41.38
N THR A 708 3.93 -18.38 -41.52
CA THR A 708 4.57 -18.70 -42.79
C THR A 708 4.25 -20.10 -43.29
N GLY A 709 3.55 -20.92 -42.51
CA GLY A 709 3.15 -22.26 -42.87
C GLY A 709 2.24 -22.92 -41.85
N ASN A 710 1.43 -23.85 -42.26
CA ASN A 710 0.56 -24.68 -41.43
C ASN A 710 0.43 -26.07 -42.10
N THR A 711 0.76 -27.14 -41.38
CA THR A 711 0.77 -28.52 -41.92
C THR A 711 -0.64 -29.14 -42.05
N GLY A 712 -1.65 -28.57 -41.34
CA GLY A 712 -2.99 -29.10 -41.27
C GLY A 712 -4.00 -28.33 -42.11
N TRP A 713 -3.67 -27.10 -42.56
CA TRP A 713 -4.58 -26.22 -43.33
C TRP A 713 -3.78 -25.17 -44.11
N PRO A 714 -4.22 -24.71 -45.28
CA PRO A 714 -3.45 -23.77 -46.09
C PRO A 714 -3.59 -22.31 -45.62
N ALA A 715 -3.84 -22.06 -44.32
CA ALA A 715 -4.01 -20.74 -43.71
C ALA A 715 -3.43 -20.68 -42.31
N GLY A 716 -3.11 -19.49 -41.84
CA GLY A 716 -2.85 -19.21 -40.43
C GLY A 716 -4.14 -19.22 -39.62
N GLN A 717 -4.16 -19.85 -38.46
CA GLN A 717 -5.36 -20.02 -37.64
C GLN A 717 -5.05 -19.87 -36.17
N PHE A 718 -5.85 -19.05 -35.44
CA PHE A 718 -5.79 -18.93 -33.98
C PHE A 718 -7.20 -18.77 -33.41
N SER A 719 -7.61 -19.61 -32.44
CA SER A 719 -8.82 -19.37 -31.64
C SER A 719 -8.54 -18.36 -30.54
N GLU A 720 -7.33 -18.42 -29.92
CA GLU A 720 -6.90 -17.44 -28.94
C GLU A 720 -5.41 -17.14 -29.09
N VAL A 721 -5.09 -15.88 -28.98
CA VAL A 721 -3.76 -15.34 -28.76
C VAL A 721 -3.76 -14.69 -27.40
N GLU A 722 -3.10 -15.32 -26.47
CA GLU A 722 -3.02 -14.81 -25.10
C GLU A 722 -1.61 -14.27 -24.83
N ALA A 723 -1.52 -13.17 -24.09
CA ALA A 723 -0.24 -12.53 -23.75
C ALA A 723 -0.17 -12.30 -22.24
N TYR A 724 0.98 -12.65 -21.61
CA TYR A 724 1.17 -12.63 -20.16
C TYR A 724 2.47 -11.95 -19.75
N THR A 725 2.45 -11.28 -18.57
CA THR A 725 3.66 -10.74 -17.94
C THR A 725 4.41 -11.81 -17.13
N ALA A 726 3.75 -12.90 -16.73
CA ALA A 726 4.42 -14.08 -16.16
C ALA A 726 5.25 -14.83 -17.23
N PRO A 727 6.40 -15.40 -16.84
CA PRO A 727 7.23 -16.22 -17.73
C PRO A 727 6.58 -17.55 -18.13
#